data_0a912e5860683ed051655b849c39044e
#
_entry.id   0a912e5860683ed051655b849c39044e
#
_cell.length_a   1.000
_cell.length_b   1.000
_cell.length_c   1.000
_cell.angle_alpha   90.00
_cell.angle_beta   90.00
_cell.angle_gamma   90.00
#
_symmetry.space_group_name_H-M   'P 1'
#
loop_
_entity.id
_entity.type
_entity.pdbx_description
1 polymer ?
#
loop_
_entity_poly.entity_id
_entity_poly.type
_entity_poly.pdbx_seq_one_letter_code
_entity_poly.pdbx_strand_id
1 'polypeptide(L)'
;VKLILMSSELEKHWDPKLEEELLELWRREGIYRFNPRSRRPLFLIDTPPPYPSGRPWHIGAAAHYSQIDMIARTARMMGYEVYFPIGIDRNGLPVEIYTERVKGVSIRDVPREKFLELCRETLDQLEAEMIALMRRMGLSGDFDNYYRTDSEEYRALTQATFIELWNRGLIYSATRPNNYCWECGTTIADAEIEYEERPAKLVYIKFKVEEDESDLIIATTRPELLAACQAVIVNPGDERYTHLHWKHAIVPIYSRRVEIIPHPAARPEFGTGAVMICSYGDYTDVLLFRELGLKEIVAINQEGKMTEAAGKYAGMRIEEAREAIIRDLEEMGLVVKVEEIMHRTPVCERSKTPIEIIPMEDYYLKQLEFAEILKEKSAFMKFHPERHRKLLIDWIDSLKIDWPISRRRYYGTEIPIWYCKRCGEPHLPPAGRYYRPWIEDPPFERCKKCGHDRFIGETRTFDTWMDSSISPLFITKYSRDERFFRRAYPVAIRPQGKDIVRTWLYYTILRCYQLTGKMPFKHVWISGTGLDEKGEKMSKSKGNVIDPAPIIEKYGADRFRFWCAQESSLGEDFRISEERIANAGKFITKFLNIARYVSLFPRPRRAVLTPTDRWILAELAETARKCYEGYRDFNFFIPATAIRNFAWNIFADHYIEMSKQRAYGRGFSKSEQRAAWYTLHESLRTILLLLAPITPFITDYIWRKLYSKKSIHLERFPKVRWSRAYTKYTNTIIEFNSMVWRMKKERGLSLRDPIEVEIPRELKPFKRDLVAMHNIVVR
;
A
#
# COMPACT_ATOMS: atom_id res chain seq x y z
N VAL A 1 5.18 4.90 35.87
CA VAL A 1 3.74 4.94 35.47
C VAL A 1 2.84 5.44 36.61
N LYS A 2 3.02 4.97 37.87
CA LYS A 2 2.22 5.48 39.00
C LYS A 2 2.46 6.96 39.29
N LEU A 3 3.67 7.50 39.11
CA LEU A 3 4.02 8.89 39.45
C LEU A 3 3.39 9.93 38.49
N ILE A 4 3.36 9.66 37.18
CA ILE A 4 2.88 10.64 36.18
C ILE A 4 1.37 10.86 36.26
N LEU A 5 0.58 9.82 36.57
CA LEU A 5 -0.87 9.95 36.73
C LEU A 5 -1.32 10.42 38.12
N MET A 6 -0.40 10.48 39.09
CA MET A 6 -0.72 10.93 40.48
C MET A 6 -0.68 12.43 40.66
N SER A 7 0.08 13.21 39.86
CA SER A 7 0.04 14.64 39.84
C SER A 7 -1.19 15.14 39.04
N SER A 8 -1.94 16.10 39.58
CA SER A 8 -3.06 16.75 38.84
C SER A 8 -2.59 17.77 37.81
N GLU A 9 -1.31 18.10 37.81
CA GLU A 9 -0.73 19.07 36.89
C GLU A 9 -0.33 18.43 35.56
N LEU A 10 -0.58 19.14 34.45
CA LEU A 10 -0.11 18.76 33.12
C LEU A 10 1.33 19.23 32.91
N GLU A 11 2.14 18.40 32.24
CA GLU A 11 3.52 18.72 31.89
C GLU A 11 3.62 20.01 31.07
N LYS A 12 4.75 20.72 31.21
CA LYS A 12 5.01 21.96 30.45
C LYS A 12 5.30 21.71 28.99
N HIS A 13 5.94 20.60 28.70
CA HIS A 13 6.36 20.19 27.36
C HIS A 13 5.90 18.75 27.11
N TRP A 14 5.56 18.46 25.86
CA TRP A 14 5.28 17.09 25.44
C TRP A 14 6.59 16.32 25.28
N ASP A 15 6.83 15.35 26.15
CA ASP A 15 8.00 14.47 26.09
C ASP A 15 7.60 13.14 25.42
N PRO A 16 8.31 12.70 24.36
CA PRO A 16 8.09 11.38 23.76
C PRO A 16 8.15 10.18 24.74
N LYS A 17 8.85 10.29 25.84
CA LYS A 17 8.87 9.27 26.91
C LYS A 17 7.50 9.01 27.54
N LEU A 18 6.63 10.01 27.57
CA LEU A 18 5.25 9.82 28.04
C LEU A 18 4.46 8.86 27.17
N GLU A 19 4.80 8.80 25.89
CA GLU A 19 4.16 7.87 24.94
C GLU A 19 4.49 6.41 25.27
N GLU A 20 5.72 6.11 25.67
CA GLU A 20 6.15 4.77 26.06
C GLU A 20 5.41 4.28 27.32
N GLU A 21 5.23 5.17 28.30
CA GLU A 21 4.49 4.84 29.50
C GLU A 21 3.01 4.59 29.24
N LEU A 22 2.42 5.35 28.33
CA LEU A 22 1.03 5.13 27.90
C LEU A 22 0.87 3.83 27.12
N LEU A 23 1.82 3.46 26.26
CA LEU A 23 1.81 2.17 25.56
C LEU A 23 1.78 1.00 26.56
N GLU A 24 2.63 1.04 27.58
CA GLU A 24 2.67 -0.01 28.60
C GLU A 24 1.38 -0.02 29.44
N LEU A 25 0.80 1.15 29.71
CA LEU A 25 -0.49 1.24 30.41
C LEU A 25 -1.62 0.64 29.57
N TRP A 26 -1.71 0.97 28.27
CA TRP A 26 -2.74 0.42 27.38
C TRP A 26 -2.62 -1.10 27.22
N ARG A 27 -1.38 -1.62 27.18
CA ARG A 27 -1.12 -3.05 27.12
C ARG A 27 -1.64 -3.75 28.37
N ARG A 28 -1.33 -3.22 29.57
CA ARG A 28 -1.79 -3.78 30.84
C ARG A 28 -3.32 -3.72 30.99
N GLU A 29 -3.93 -2.64 30.54
CA GLU A 29 -5.39 -2.50 30.56
C GLU A 29 -6.09 -3.34 29.48
N GLY A 30 -5.38 -3.84 28.48
CA GLY A 30 -5.91 -4.66 27.38
C GLY A 30 -6.94 -3.94 26.52
N ILE A 31 -6.80 -2.59 26.37
CA ILE A 31 -7.85 -1.75 25.77
C ILE A 31 -8.11 -2.03 24.29
N TYR A 32 -7.18 -2.68 23.60
CA TYR A 32 -7.30 -3.00 22.17
C TYR A 32 -7.54 -4.49 21.92
N ARG A 33 -7.67 -5.29 22.97
CA ARG A 33 -7.93 -6.73 22.83
C ARG A 33 -9.29 -6.97 22.18
N PHE A 34 -9.30 -7.75 21.10
CA PHE A 34 -10.51 -8.12 20.38
C PHE A 34 -11.33 -9.14 21.18
N ASN A 35 -12.65 -8.91 21.28
CA ASN A 35 -13.57 -9.83 21.88
C ASN A 35 -14.49 -10.49 20.83
N PRO A 36 -14.20 -11.72 20.38
CA PRO A 36 -15.00 -12.40 19.35
C PRO A 36 -16.43 -12.68 19.78
N ARG A 37 -16.73 -12.65 21.08
CA ARG A 37 -18.08 -12.88 21.65
C ARG A 37 -18.85 -11.57 21.88
N SER A 38 -18.29 -10.41 21.54
CA SER A 38 -18.94 -9.12 21.68
C SER A 38 -20.26 -9.08 20.91
N ARG A 39 -21.29 -8.44 21.50
CA ARG A 39 -22.57 -8.18 20.84
C ARG A 39 -22.56 -6.94 19.94
N ARG A 40 -21.45 -6.17 19.98
CA ARG A 40 -21.28 -5.03 19.09
C ARG A 40 -21.13 -5.50 17.64
N PRO A 41 -21.52 -4.68 16.64
CA PRO A 41 -21.21 -4.99 15.26
C PRO A 41 -19.69 -5.09 15.07
N LEU A 42 -19.24 -6.08 14.30
CA LEU A 42 -17.83 -6.31 14.03
C LEU A 42 -17.33 -5.34 12.97
N PHE A 43 -16.10 -4.88 13.15
CA PHE A 43 -15.35 -4.14 12.15
C PHE A 43 -13.94 -4.76 12.02
N LEU A 44 -13.76 -5.58 11.00
CA LEU A 44 -12.49 -6.24 10.72
C LEU A 44 -11.72 -5.42 9.70
N ILE A 45 -10.41 -5.29 9.91
CA ILE A 45 -9.48 -4.61 9.02
C ILE A 45 -8.52 -5.64 8.46
N ASP A 46 -8.54 -5.82 7.14
CA ASP A 46 -7.57 -6.68 6.46
C ASP A 46 -6.35 -5.84 6.06
N THR A 47 -5.42 -5.74 6.98
CA THR A 47 -4.22 -4.91 6.87
C THR A 47 -3.18 -5.58 5.98
N PRO A 48 -2.47 -4.83 5.08
CA PRO A 48 -1.37 -5.41 4.33
C PRO A 48 -0.31 -5.95 5.28
N PRO A 49 0.04 -7.25 5.20
CA PRO A 49 1.13 -7.79 5.99
C PRO A 49 2.47 -7.30 5.39
N PRO A 50 3.27 -6.49 6.12
CA PRO A 50 4.54 -6.01 5.60
C PRO A 50 5.59 -7.11 5.56
N TYR A 51 6.52 -6.98 4.59
CA TYR A 51 7.74 -7.79 4.52
C TYR A 51 8.80 -7.25 5.48
N PRO A 52 9.28 -8.02 6.46
CA PRO A 52 10.38 -7.60 7.32
C PRO A 52 11.68 -7.36 6.54
N SER A 53 11.90 -8.11 5.46
CA SER A 53 13.04 -7.97 4.55
C SER A 53 13.03 -6.69 3.70
N GLY A 54 11.92 -5.94 3.69
CA GLY A 54 11.78 -4.67 2.99
C GLY A 54 12.53 -3.49 3.63
N ARG A 55 13.73 -3.70 4.20
CA ARG A 55 14.49 -2.66 4.93
C ARG A 55 15.27 -1.69 4.08
N PRO A 56 15.44 -0.44 4.57
CA PRO A 56 14.72 0.11 5.73
C PRO A 56 13.21 0.21 5.45
N TRP A 57 12.40 0.03 6.50
CA TRP A 57 10.96 0.28 6.38
C TRP A 57 10.78 1.79 6.23
N HIS A 58 10.35 2.24 5.06
CA HIS A 58 10.39 3.66 4.73
C HIS A 58 9.24 4.44 5.40
N ILE A 59 9.48 5.71 5.64
CA ILE A 59 8.57 6.62 6.33
C ILE A 59 7.18 6.71 5.67
N GLY A 60 7.09 6.53 4.35
CA GLY A 60 5.81 6.46 3.62
C GLY A 60 4.96 5.27 4.07
N ALA A 61 5.58 4.11 4.33
CA ALA A 61 4.89 2.96 4.90
C ALA A 61 4.45 3.25 6.34
N ALA A 62 5.30 3.87 7.16
CA ALA A 62 4.94 4.27 8.52
C ALA A 62 3.74 5.23 8.54
N ALA A 63 3.68 6.20 7.62
CA ALA A 63 2.54 7.10 7.46
C ALA A 63 1.27 6.33 7.09
N HIS A 64 1.36 5.40 6.15
CA HIS A 64 0.26 4.54 5.73
C HIS A 64 -0.30 3.72 6.92
N TYR A 65 0.55 3.01 7.67
CA TYR A 65 0.10 2.22 8.83
C TYR A 65 -0.48 3.10 9.95
N SER A 66 0.04 4.33 10.14
CA SER A 66 -0.56 5.29 11.06
C SER A 66 -1.99 5.67 10.67
N GLN A 67 -2.24 5.86 9.37
CA GLN A 67 -3.59 6.15 8.86
C GLN A 67 -4.52 4.92 8.96
N ILE A 68 -4.01 3.71 8.75
CA ILE A 68 -4.78 2.47 8.99
C ILE A 68 -5.20 2.37 10.46
N ASP A 69 -4.32 2.70 11.39
CA ASP A 69 -4.66 2.73 12.81
C ASP A 69 -5.71 3.80 13.13
N MET A 70 -5.69 4.94 12.45
CA MET A 70 -6.76 5.94 12.58
C MET A 70 -8.13 5.38 12.16
N ILE A 71 -8.19 4.50 11.15
CA ILE A 71 -9.42 3.78 10.79
C ILE A 71 -9.89 2.91 11.97
N ALA A 72 -8.98 2.13 12.58
CA ALA A 72 -9.30 1.25 13.69
C ALA A 72 -9.83 2.03 14.91
N ARG A 73 -9.16 3.14 15.26
CA ARG A 73 -9.58 4.02 16.37
C ARG A 73 -10.92 4.70 16.10
N THR A 74 -11.12 5.18 14.88
CA THR A 74 -12.39 5.75 14.42
C THR A 74 -13.54 4.75 14.56
N ALA A 75 -13.35 3.52 14.09
CA ALA A 75 -14.36 2.47 14.18
C ALA A 75 -14.71 2.14 15.65
N ARG A 76 -13.71 2.07 16.55
CA ARG A 76 -13.97 1.89 18.00
C ARG A 76 -14.82 3.00 18.58
N MET A 77 -14.50 4.25 18.26
CA MET A 77 -15.26 5.43 18.73
C MET A 77 -16.65 5.52 18.08
N MET A 78 -16.86 4.93 16.91
CA MET A 78 -18.19 4.73 16.32
C MET A 78 -18.99 3.61 17.01
N GLY A 79 -18.32 2.80 17.84
CA GLY A 79 -18.95 1.77 18.66
C GLY A 79 -18.89 0.35 18.13
N TYR A 80 -18.05 0.09 17.16
CA TYR A 80 -17.77 -1.25 16.68
C TYR A 80 -16.88 -2.04 17.63
N GLU A 81 -16.97 -3.34 17.58
CA GLU A 81 -15.94 -4.25 18.08
C GLU A 81 -14.92 -4.43 16.94
N VAL A 82 -13.72 -3.89 17.14
CA VAL A 82 -12.71 -3.83 16.07
C VAL A 82 -11.73 -4.98 16.21
N TYR A 83 -11.59 -5.75 15.13
CA TYR A 83 -10.50 -6.70 14.97
C TYR A 83 -9.47 -6.11 14.00
N PHE A 84 -8.34 -5.73 14.56
CA PHE A 84 -7.20 -5.18 13.84
C PHE A 84 -6.00 -6.11 13.99
N PRO A 85 -5.99 -7.25 13.25
CA PRO A 85 -4.87 -8.18 13.31
C PRO A 85 -3.67 -7.59 12.60
N ILE A 86 -2.50 -7.72 13.22
CA ILE A 86 -1.22 -7.44 12.59
C ILE A 86 -0.79 -8.72 11.87
N GLY A 87 -0.49 -8.63 10.58
CA GLY A 87 0.09 -9.73 9.81
C GLY A 87 1.53 -9.40 9.47
N ILE A 88 2.36 -10.42 9.35
CA ILE A 88 3.75 -10.30 8.86
C ILE A 88 3.91 -11.25 7.68
N ASP A 89 4.28 -10.69 6.51
CA ASP A 89 4.55 -11.50 5.32
C ASP A 89 6.00 -11.99 5.33
N ARG A 90 6.16 -13.30 5.45
CA ARG A 90 7.46 -13.95 5.59
C ARG A 90 7.74 -14.95 4.47
N ASN A 91 6.96 -14.95 3.40
CA ASN A 91 7.13 -15.88 2.29
C ASN A 91 7.71 -15.22 1.03
N GLY A 92 8.30 -16.05 0.19
CA GLY A 92 8.59 -15.75 -1.21
C GLY A 92 9.92 -15.09 -1.49
N LEU A 93 10.08 -14.74 -2.76
CA LEU A 93 11.31 -14.24 -3.36
C LEU A 93 11.97 -13.04 -2.61
N PRO A 94 11.23 -12.06 -2.07
CA PRO A 94 11.85 -10.94 -1.37
C PRO A 94 12.68 -11.37 -0.13
N VAL A 95 12.22 -12.40 0.57
CA VAL A 95 12.91 -12.95 1.74
C VAL A 95 14.21 -13.63 1.34
N GLU A 96 14.14 -14.45 0.29
CA GLU A 96 15.28 -15.22 -0.21
C GLU A 96 16.40 -14.30 -0.72
N ILE A 97 16.05 -13.32 -1.59
CA ILE A 97 17.02 -12.34 -2.14
C ILE A 97 17.67 -11.53 -1.01
N TYR A 98 16.88 -11.13 0.00
CA TYR A 98 17.44 -10.41 1.13
C TYR A 98 18.40 -11.27 1.92
N THR A 99 18.06 -12.54 2.17
CA THR A 99 18.89 -13.50 2.91
C THR A 99 20.18 -13.81 2.16
N GLU A 100 20.10 -14.09 0.84
CA GLU A 100 21.27 -14.30 -0.02
C GLU A 100 22.26 -13.13 0.09
N ARG A 101 21.74 -11.90 -0.01
CA ARG A 101 22.56 -10.67 0.08
C ARG A 101 23.21 -10.48 1.45
N VAL A 102 22.44 -10.65 2.54
CA VAL A 102 22.94 -10.37 3.91
C VAL A 102 23.87 -11.46 4.42
N LYS A 103 23.58 -12.72 4.07
CA LYS A 103 24.41 -13.88 4.47
C LYS A 103 25.54 -14.16 3.50
N GLY A 104 25.59 -13.52 2.32
CA GLY A 104 26.62 -13.74 1.30
C GLY A 104 26.58 -15.15 0.71
N VAL A 105 25.40 -15.75 0.59
CA VAL A 105 25.19 -17.10 0.07
C VAL A 105 24.28 -17.07 -1.15
N SER A 106 24.40 -18.07 -2.03
CA SER A 106 23.44 -18.28 -3.10
C SER A 106 22.56 -19.49 -2.77
N ILE A 107 21.28 -19.43 -3.10
CA ILE A 107 20.35 -20.55 -3.01
C ILE A 107 20.84 -21.79 -3.77
N ARG A 108 21.70 -21.62 -4.78
CA ARG A 108 22.25 -22.70 -5.61
C ARG A 108 23.42 -23.45 -4.93
N ASP A 109 24.07 -22.78 -3.95
CA ASP A 109 25.31 -23.27 -3.33
C ASP A 109 25.10 -23.88 -1.93
N VAL A 110 23.89 -23.75 -1.40
CA VAL A 110 23.54 -24.18 -0.03
C VAL A 110 22.41 -25.21 -0.07
N PRO A 111 22.49 -26.32 0.72
CA PRO A 111 21.38 -27.26 0.84
C PRO A 111 20.06 -26.58 1.24
N ARG A 112 18.93 -27.04 0.70
CA ARG A 112 17.61 -26.42 0.89
C ARG A 112 17.27 -26.22 2.35
N GLU A 113 17.46 -27.23 3.21
CA GLU A 113 17.18 -27.15 4.64
C GLU A 113 17.98 -26.03 5.31
N LYS A 114 19.27 -25.93 4.99
CA LYS A 114 20.14 -24.88 5.55
C LYS A 114 19.75 -23.49 5.09
N PHE A 115 19.37 -23.36 3.81
CA PHE A 115 18.88 -22.09 3.28
C PHE A 115 17.58 -21.63 3.95
N LEU A 116 16.65 -22.57 4.20
CA LEU A 116 15.40 -22.29 4.93
C LEU A 116 15.66 -21.86 6.38
N GLU A 117 16.68 -22.44 7.03
CA GLU A 117 17.11 -22.02 8.37
C GLU A 117 17.65 -20.59 8.39
N LEU A 118 18.54 -20.26 7.46
CA LEU A 118 19.10 -18.91 7.31
C LEU A 118 18.01 -17.84 7.04
N CYS A 119 16.99 -18.19 6.24
CA CYS A 119 15.84 -17.31 6.02
C CYS A 119 15.06 -17.05 7.31
N ARG A 120 14.77 -18.08 8.11
CA ARG A 120 14.05 -17.95 9.39
C ARG A 120 14.82 -17.07 10.38
N GLU A 121 16.11 -17.34 10.59
CA GLU A 121 16.96 -16.54 11.48
C GLU A 121 16.96 -15.05 11.10
N THR A 122 17.12 -14.79 9.81
CA THR A 122 17.12 -13.41 9.28
C THR A 122 15.79 -12.72 9.52
N LEU A 123 14.68 -13.42 9.27
CA LEU A 123 13.34 -12.88 9.46
C LEU A 123 12.98 -12.63 10.91
N ASP A 124 13.37 -13.53 11.84
CA ASP A 124 13.04 -13.39 13.25
C ASP A 124 13.63 -12.10 13.86
N GLN A 125 14.85 -11.74 13.48
CA GLN A 125 15.46 -10.49 13.90
C GLN A 125 14.71 -9.27 13.32
N LEU A 126 14.49 -9.26 12.01
CA LEU A 126 13.87 -8.15 11.31
C LEU A 126 12.42 -7.91 11.75
N GLU A 127 11.70 -8.98 12.03
CA GLU A 127 10.33 -8.93 12.54
C GLU A 127 10.26 -8.27 13.91
N ALA A 128 11.16 -8.66 14.84
CA ALA A 128 11.19 -8.09 16.18
C ALA A 128 11.37 -6.55 16.13
N GLU A 129 12.27 -6.06 15.27
CA GLU A 129 12.49 -4.63 15.09
C GLU A 129 11.29 -3.91 14.45
N MET A 130 10.64 -4.55 13.46
CA MET A 130 9.44 -4.00 12.84
C MET A 130 8.26 -3.90 13.82
N ILE A 131 8.02 -4.94 14.61
CA ILE A 131 6.98 -4.94 15.64
C ILE A 131 7.25 -3.87 16.70
N ALA A 132 8.51 -3.70 17.13
CA ALA A 132 8.88 -2.64 18.05
C ALA A 132 8.56 -1.24 17.50
N LEU A 133 8.88 -0.98 16.24
CA LEU A 133 8.56 0.29 15.57
C LEU A 133 7.04 0.51 15.46
N MET A 134 6.28 -0.50 15.04
CA MET A 134 4.82 -0.42 14.97
C MET A 134 4.19 -0.08 16.33
N ARG A 135 4.65 -0.71 17.40
CA ARG A 135 4.23 -0.38 18.77
C ARG A 135 4.58 1.05 19.13
N ARG A 136 5.79 1.49 18.82
CA ARG A 136 6.28 2.85 19.10
C ARG A 136 5.47 3.91 18.36
N MET A 137 4.96 3.62 17.15
CA MET A 137 4.04 4.48 16.39
C MET A 137 2.64 4.56 17.01
N GLY A 138 2.34 3.77 18.03
CA GLY A 138 1.04 3.74 18.69
C GLY A 138 -0.05 3.00 17.91
N LEU A 139 0.30 2.00 17.09
CA LEU A 139 -0.71 1.19 16.43
C LEU A 139 -1.53 0.40 17.46
N SER A 140 -2.84 0.41 17.29
CA SER A 140 -3.79 -0.23 18.21
C SER A 140 -4.18 -1.66 17.81
N GLY A 141 -3.21 -2.40 17.24
CA GLY A 141 -3.34 -3.82 16.92
C GLY A 141 -3.09 -4.71 18.14
N ASP A 142 -3.49 -5.97 18.04
CA ASP A 142 -3.16 -7.00 19.03
C ASP A 142 -1.79 -7.62 18.70
N PHE A 143 -0.73 -7.05 19.27
CA PHE A 143 0.65 -7.48 19.03
C PHE A 143 1.04 -8.74 19.83
N ASP A 144 0.19 -9.21 20.73
CA ASP A 144 0.44 -10.46 21.46
C ASP A 144 -0.10 -11.67 20.65
N ASN A 145 -1.00 -11.42 19.68
CA ASN A 145 -1.64 -12.42 18.84
C ASN A 145 -1.61 -12.04 17.34
N TYR A 146 -0.45 -11.61 16.84
CA TYR A 146 -0.27 -11.38 15.42
C TYR A 146 -0.03 -12.67 14.64
N TYR A 147 -0.27 -12.65 13.32
CA TYR A 147 -0.07 -13.83 12.49
C TYR A 147 1.12 -13.67 11.54
N ARG A 148 1.68 -14.80 11.14
CA ARG A 148 2.76 -14.91 10.16
C ARG A 148 2.29 -15.72 8.97
N THR A 149 2.60 -15.27 7.74
CA THR A 149 2.21 -16.01 6.54
C THR A 149 2.99 -17.32 6.36
N ASP A 150 4.14 -17.48 7.02
CA ASP A 150 4.93 -18.71 7.04
C ASP A 150 4.59 -19.65 8.20
N SER A 151 3.58 -19.34 9.03
CA SER A 151 3.12 -20.28 10.07
C SER A 151 2.45 -21.51 9.45
N GLU A 152 2.55 -22.65 10.14
CA GLU A 152 1.94 -23.90 9.68
C GLU A 152 0.43 -23.75 9.44
N GLU A 153 -0.27 -23.05 10.35
CA GLU A 153 -1.71 -22.81 10.21
C GLU A 153 -2.06 -21.99 8.97
N TYR A 154 -1.25 -20.96 8.67
CA TYR A 154 -1.48 -20.12 7.50
C TYR A 154 -1.19 -20.86 6.20
N ARG A 155 -0.03 -21.55 6.14
CA ARG A 155 0.35 -22.38 4.98
C ARG A 155 -0.63 -23.54 4.74
N ALA A 156 -1.13 -24.15 5.80
CA ALA A 156 -2.18 -25.18 5.70
C ALA A 156 -3.44 -24.63 5.02
N LEU A 157 -3.84 -23.41 5.36
CA LEU A 157 -4.99 -22.76 4.71
C LEU A 157 -4.69 -22.40 3.25
N THR A 158 -3.50 -21.90 2.93
CA THR A 158 -3.08 -21.67 1.53
C THR A 158 -3.22 -22.93 0.71
N GLN A 159 -2.68 -24.05 1.21
CA GLN A 159 -2.75 -25.36 0.54
C GLN A 159 -4.19 -25.88 0.46
N ALA A 160 -4.99 -25.73 1.51
CA ALA A 160 -6.40 -26.14 1.51
C ALA A 160 -7.21 -25.40 0.43
N THR A 161 -7.01 -24.10 0.29
CA THR A 161 -7.66 -23.29 -0.76
C THR A 161 -7.18 -23.67 -2.17
N PHE A 162 -5.91 -24.04 -2.34
CA PHE A 162 -5.40 -24.56 -3.59
C PHE A 162 -6.07 -25.90 -3.95
N ILE A 163 -6.13 -26.85 -3.02
CA ILE A 163 -6.78 -28.15 -3.21
C ILE A 163 -8.25 -27.97 -3.60
N GLU A 164 -8.94 -27.03 -2.96
CA GLU A 164 -10.33 -26.73 -3.26
C GLU A 164 -10.50 -26.19 -4.69
N LEU A 165 -9.67 -25.23 -5.11
CA LEU A 165 -9.70 -24.67 -6.47
C LEU A 165 -9.27 -25.70 -7.53
N TRP A 166 -8.33 -26.58 -7.21
CA TRP A 166 -7.97 -27.70 -8.08
C TRP A 166 -9.17 -28.64 -8.32
N ASN A 167 -9.85 -29.04 -7.25
CA ASN A 167 -11.02 -29.91 -7.33
C ASN A 167 -12.20 -29.26 -8.10
N ARG A 168 -12.24 -27.93 -8.17
CA ARG A 168 -13.22 -27.18 -8.98
C ARG A 168 -12.77 -27.02 -10.44
N GLY A 169 -11.61 -27.54 -10.83
CA GLY A 169 -11.06 -27.42 -12.18
C GLY A 169 -10.59 -26.02 -12.57
N LEU A 170 -10.30 -25.18 -11.57
CA LEU A 170 -9.81 -23.81 -11.76
C LEU A 170 -8.29 -23.72 -11.83
N ILE A 171 -7.59 -24.79 -11.50
CA ILE A 171 -6.12 -24.91 -11.59
C ILE A 171 -5.75 -26.00 -12.57
N TYR A 172 -4.78 -25.73 -13.43
CA TYR A 172 -4.26 -26.67 -14.42
C TYR A 172 -2.75 -26.49 -14.63
N SER A 173 -2.07 -27.52 -15.14
CA SER A 173 -0.68 -27.45 -15.59
C SER A 173 -0.61 -27.28 -17.10
N ALA A 174 0.30 -26.44 -17.56
CA ALA A 174 0.59 -26.27 -18.99
C ALA A 174 2.01 -25.79 -19.21
N THR A 175 2.63 -26.28 -20.33
CA THR A 175 3.84 -25.67 -20.85
C THR A 175 3.45 -24.51 -21.74
N ARG A 176 3.83 -23.30 -21.34
CA ARG A 176 3.53 -22.04 -22.04
C ARG A 176 4.71 -21.10 -22.02
N PRO A 177 4.81 -20.20 -23.02
CA PRO A 177 5.69 -19.05 -22.92
C PRO A 177 5.30 -18.20 -21.70
N ASN A 178 6.26 -18.03 -20.77
CA ASN A 178 6.08 -17.26 -19.55
C ASN A 178 7.14 -16.18 -19.43
N ASN A 179 6.80 -15.08 -18.79
CA ASN A 179 7.78 -14.11 -18.33
C ASN A 179 8.73 -14.80 -17.34
N TYR A 180 10.01 -14.73 -17.60
CA TYR A 180 11.02 -15.40 -16.80
C TYR A 180 12.17 -14.45 -16.45
N CYS A 181 12.56 -14.44 -15.21
CA CYS A 181 13.76 -13.74 -14.74
C CYS A 181 14.88 -14.75 -14.53
N TRP A 182 15.90 -14.69 -15.38
CA TRP A 182 17.04 -15.62 -15.29
C TRP A 182 17.92 -15.37 -14.07
N GLU A 183 17.98 -14.13 -13.54
CA GLU A 183 18.67 -13.79 -12.30
C GLU A 183 17.98 -14.41 -11.09
N CYS A 184 16.67 -14.25 -10.99
CA CYS A 184 15.86 -14.86 -9.94
C CYS A 184 15.66 -16.37 -10.14
N GLY A 185 15.89 -16.89 -11.35
CA GLY A 185 15.73 -18.32 -11.69
C GLY A 185 14.29 -18.82 -11.65
N THR A 186 13.32 -17.97 -11.94
CA THR A 186 11.90 -18.33 -11.81
C THR A 186 10.99 -17.54 -12.75
N THR A 187 9.79 -18.06 -12.98
CA THR A 187 8.69 -17.39 -13.66
C THR A 187 8.22 -16.17 -12.86
N ILE A 188 7.87 -15.10 -13.57
CA ILE A 188 7.39 -13.83 -13.03
C ILE A 188 5.96 -13.59 -13.52
N ALA A 189 5.05 -13.25 -12.62
CA ALA A 189 3.69 -12.86 -13.00
C ALA A 189 3.66 -11.46 -13.64
N ASP A 190 2.68 -11.20 -14.51
CA ASP A 190 2.53 -9.87 -15.16
C ASP A 190 2.50 -8.71 -14.17
N ALA A 191 1.90 -8.93 -13.00
CA ALA A 191 1.81 -7.93 -11.94
C ALA A 191 3.17 -7.59 -11.29
N GLU A 192 4.19 -8.43 -11.46
CA GLU A 192 5.56 -8.27 -10.93
C GLU A 192 6.53 -7.68 -11.97
N ILE A 193 6.02 -7.26 -13.14
CA ILE A 193 6.81 -6.61 -14.19
C ILE A 193 6.72 -5.10 -14.03
N GLU A 194 7.87 -4.46 -14.03
CA GLU A 194 8.01 -3.01 -14.15
C GLU A 194 8.57 -2.64 -15.52
N TYR A 195 8.45 -1.39 -15.91
CA TYR A 195 9.01 -0.88 -17.15
C TYR A 195 9.99 0.24 -16.83
N GLU A 196 11.20 0.12 -17.36
CA GLU A 196 12.25 1.11 -17.20
C GLU A 196 12.70 1.64 -18.58
N GLU A 197 12.90 2.96 -18.67
CA GLU A 197 13.58 3.55 -19.83
C GLU A 197 15.07 3.26 -19.74
N ARG A 198 15.57 2.48 -20.71
CA ARG A 198 16.99 2.07 -20.77
C ARG A 198 17.59 2.42 -22.12
N PRO A 199 18.88 2.82 -22.16
CA PRO A 199 19.57 2.99 -23.44
C PRO A 199 19.65 1.65 -24.17
N ALA A 200 19.34 1.65 -25.45
CA ALA A 200 19.40 0.48 -26.32
C ALA A 200 19.91 0.88 -27.71
N LYS A 201 20.51 -0.05 -28.42
CA LYS A 201 20.93 0.10 -29.81
C LYS A 201 19.84 -0.40 -30.74
N LEU A 202 19.28 0.45 -31.58
CA LEU A 202 18.41 0.05 -32.69
C LEU A 202 19.29 -0.19 -33.92
N VAL A 203 19.39 -1.47 -34.32
CA VAL A 203 20.28 -1.91 -35.41
C VAL A 203 19.46 -2.16 -36.65
N TYR A 204 19.83 -1.55 -37.75
CA TYR A 204 19.20 -1.68 -39.06
C TYR A 204 20.00 -2.71 -39.89
N ILE A 205 19.40 -3.89 -40.14
CA ILE A 205 20.04 -5.08 -40.70
C ILE A 205 19.44 -5.38 -42.07
N LYS A 206 20.30 -5.67 -43.05
CA LYS A 206 19.91 -6.12 -44.39
C LYS A 206 19.58 -7.61 -44.39
N PHE A 207 18.37 -7.94 -44.79
CA PHE A 207 17.98 -9.31 -45.16
C PHE A 207 17.92 -9.41 -46.66
N LYS A 208 18.56 -10.39 -47.29
CA LYS A 208 18.42 -10.62 -48.72
C LYS A 208 17.07 -11.24 -49.03
N VAL A 209 16.38 -10.70 -50.05
CA VAL A 209 15.18 -11.34 -50.64
C VAL A 209 15.63 -12.33 -51.68
N GLU A 210 15.21 -13.58 -51.53
CA GLU A 210 15.71 -14.71 -52.35
C GLU A 210 15.31 -14.56 -53.84
N GLU A 211 14.07 -14.10 -54.11
CA GLU A 211 13.47 -14.10 -55.42
C GLU A 211 13.97 -12.98 -56.36
N ASP A 212 14.50 -11.88 -55.79
CA ASP A 212 14.95 -10.72 -56.59
C ASP A 212 16.28 -10.12 -56.14
N GLU A 213 16.93 -10.78 -55.16
CA GLU A 213 18.22 -10.36 -54.57
C GLU A 213 18.21 -8.95 -53.98
N SER A 214 17.05 -8.34 -53.79
CA SER A 214 16.91 -7.05 -53.12
C SER A 214 17.22 -7.10 -51.65
N ASP A 215 17.47 -5.93 -51.03
CA ASP A 215 17.70 -5.82 -49.61
C ASP A 215 16.41 -5.39 -48.89
N LEU A 216 15.93 -6.20 -47.95
CA LEU A 216 14.89 -5.84 -47.01
C LEU A 216 15.55 -5.41 -45.68
N ILE A 217 15.33 -4.16 -45.27
CA ILE A 217 15.96 -3.62 -44.06
C ILE A 217 15.04 -3.82 -42.87
N ILE A 218 15.54 -4.52 -41.84
CA ILE A 218 14.86 -4.79 -40.55
C ILE A 218 15.52 -3.96 -39.45
N ALA A 219 14.74 -3.23 -38.65
CA ALA A 219 15.23 -2.54 -37.48
C ALA A 219 14.89 -3.32 -36.21
N THR A 220 15.90 -3.63 -35.38
CA THR A 220 15.70 -4.39 -34.13
C THR A 220 16.59 -3.89 -33.01
N THR A 221 16.08 -3.92 -31.77
CA THR A 221 16.87 -3.72 -30.55
C THR A 221 17.43 -5.03 -30.01
N ARG A 222 17.05 -6.19 -30.61
CA ARG A 222 17.38 -7.52 -30.15
C ARG A 222 17.98 -8.40 -31.26
N PRO A 223 19.15 -8.03 -31.84
CA PRO A 223 19.77 -8.81 -32.92
C PRO A 223 20.15 -10.24 -32.49
N GLU A 224 20.31 -10.54 -31.20
CA GLU A 224 20.53 -11.89 -30.68
C GLU A 224 19.37 -12.85 -31.00
N LEU A 225 18.16 -12.32 -31.23
CA LEU A 225 17.01 -13.14 -31.62
C LEU A 225 16.94 -13.52 -33.09
N LEU A 226 17.87 -13.06 -33.93
CA LEU A 226 18.00 -13.59 -35.32
C LEU A 226 18.04 -15.12 -35.36
N ALA A 227 18.65 -15.73 -34.34
CA ALA A 227 18.67 -17.21 -34.18
C ALA A 227 17.25 -17.82 -34.14
N ALA A 228 16.25 -17.07 -33.68
CA ALA A 228 14.88 -17.53 -33.54
C ALA A 228 13.90 -16.93 -34.56
N CYS A 229 14.38 -16.15 -35.52
CA CYS A 229 13.55 -15.54 -36.56
C CYS A 229 12.91 -16.60 -37.46
N GLN A 230 11.57 -16.57 -37.64
CA GLN A 230 10.81 -17.56 -38.41
C GLN A 230 9.94 -16.92 -39.53
N ALA A 231 9.72 -15.61 -39.46
CA ALA A 231 9.01 -14.84 -40.47
C ALA A 231 9.45 -13.38 -40.41
N VAL A 232 9.15 -12.64 -41.47
CA VAL A 232 9.15 -11.18 -41.49
C VAL A 232 7.73 -10.75 -41.80
N ILE A 233 7.18 -9.80 -41.03
CA ILE A 233 5.87 -9.22 -41.37
C ILE A 233 6.02 -7.80 -41.89
N VAL A 234 5.13 -7.42 -42.80
CA VAL A 234 5.01 -6.07 -43.36
C VAL A 234 3.52 -5.69 -43.38
N ASN A 235 3.20 -4.42 -43.28
CA ASN A 235 1.80 -4.01 -43.31
C ASN A 235 1.20 -4.22 -44.73
N PRO A 236 0.01 -4.82 -44.85
CA PRO A 236 -0.61 -5.09 -46.15
C PRO A 236 -0.84 -3.82 -47.01
N GLY A 237 -1.03 -2.66 -46.35
CA GLY A 237 -1.24 -1.37 -47.01
C GLY A 237 0.03 -0.52 -47.21
N ASP A 238 1.21 -1.07 -46.85
CA ASP A 238 2.47 -0.34 -47.05
C ASP A 238 3.02 -0.57 -48.46
N GLU A 239 2.85 0.42 -49.31
CA GLU A 239 3.25 0.37 -50.72
C GLU A 239 4.75 0.06 -50.92
N ARG A 240 5.60 0.34 -49.95
CA ARG A 240 7.04 0.03 -49.99
C ARG A 240 7.31 -1.45 -50.11
N TYR A 241 6.40 -2.30 -49.56
CA TYR A 241 6.61 -3.75 -49.40
C TYR A 241 5.58 -4.62 -50.11
N THR A 242 4.58 -4.06 -50.80
CA THR A 242 3.56 -4.85 -51.52
C THR A 242 4.14 -5.84 -52.53
N HIS A 243 5.23 -5.49 -53.17
CA HIS A 243 5.93 -6.31 -54.15
C HIS A 243 6.72 -7.48 -53.50
N LEU A 244 6.88 -7.47 -52.18
CA LEU A 244 7.57 -8.48 -51.39
C LEU A 244 6.62 -9.50 -50.72
N HIS A 245 5.30 -9.29 -50.76
CA HIS A 245 4.32 -10.17 -50.15
C HIS A 245 4.53 -11.61 -50.62
N TRP A 246 4.62 -12.54 -49.65
CA TRP A 246 4.78 -13.98 -49.89
C TRP A 246 6.12 -14.41 -50.52
N LYS A 247 7.07 -13.47 -50.67
CA LYS A 247 8.45 -13.78 -51.00
C LYS A 247 9.22 -14.23 -49.76
N HIS A 248 10.48 -14.58 -49.94
CA HIS A 248 11.29 -15.11 -48.85
C HIS A 248 12.51 -14.24 -48.59
N ALA A 249 12.75 -13.98 -47.33
CA ALA A 249 13.96 -13.32 -46.85
C ALA A 249 14.92 -14.33 -46.26
N ILE A 250 16.22 -14.09 -46.41
CA ILE A 250 17.28 -14.92 -45.81
C ILE A 250 17.76 -14.23 -44.53
N VAL A 251 17.59 -14.91 -43.40
CA VAL A 251 18.06 -14.43 -42.10
C VAL A 251 19.59 -14.40 -42.10
N PRO A 252 20.20 -13.23 -41.86
CA PRO A 252 21.65 -13.08 -41.78
C PRO A 252 22.29 -14.05 -40.76
N ILE A 253 23.55 -14.43 -40.96
CA ILE A 253 24.33 -15.35 -40.12
C ILE A 253 23.80 -16.79 -40.18
N TYR A 254 22.49 -17.00 -40.09
CA TYR A 254 21.87 -18.32 -39.98
C TYR A 254 21.43 -18.92 -41.33
N SER A 255 21.47 -18.12 -42.41
CA SER A 255 21.07 -18.55 -43.76
C SER A 255 19.68 -19.23 -43.81
N ARG A 256 18.82 -18.89 -42.88
CA ARG A 256 17.48 -19.44 -42.79
C ARG A 256 16.55 -18.71 -43.73
N ARG A 257 15.81 -19.44 -44.53
CA ARG A 257 14.76 -18.93 -45.39
C ARG A 257 13.48 -18.73 -44.61
N VAL A 258 12.92 -17.49 -44.59
CA VAL A 258 11.70 -17.11 -43.88
C VAL A 258 10.76 -16.34 -44.82
N GLU A 259 9.46 -16.52 -44.65
CA GLU A 259 8.45 -15.89 -45.50
C GLU A 259 8.22 -14.44 -45.08
N ILE A 260 7.97 -13.56 -46.08
CA ILE A 260 7.55 -12.15 -45.86
C ILE A 260 6.02 -12.13 -45.94
N ILE A 261 5.39 -12.01 -44.79
CA ILE A 261 3.94 -12.17 -44.60
C ILE A 261 3.28 -10.79 -44.44
N PRO A 262 2.28 -10.42 -45.29
CA PRO A 262 1.48 -9.22 -45.06
C PRO A 262 0.60 -9.40 -43.82
N HIS A 263 0.83 -8.58 -42.78
CA HIS A 263 0.11 -8.68 -41.53
C HIS A 263 -0.15 -7.31 -40.89
N PRO A 264 -1.37 -7.01 -40.38
CA PRO A 264 -1.72 -5.70 -39.82
C PRO A 264 -0.98 -5.33 -38.52
N ALA A 265 -0.35 -6.27 -37.86
CA ALA A 265 0.48 -6.02 -36.69
C ALA A 265 1.77 -5.23 -37.00
N ALA A 266 2.26 -5.26 -38.25
CA ALA A 266 3.36 -4.43 -38.69
C ALA A 266 2.92 -2.96 -38.80
N ARG A 267 3.62 -2.06 -38.13
CA ARG A 267 3.34 -0.64 -38.13
C ARG A 267 4.29 0.08 -39.09
N PRO A 268 3.78 0.71 -40.20
CA PRO A 268 4.61 1.35 -41.21
C PRO A 268 5.50 2.46 -40.69
N GLU A 269 5.08 3.13 -39.63
CA GLU A 269 5.75 4.27 -38.97
C GLU A 269 6.83 3.87 -37.97
N PHE A 270 6.93 2.57 -37.60
CA PHE A 270 7.91 2.10 -36.62
C PHE A 270 9.13 1.45 -37.31
N GLY A 271 10.33 1.94 -37.01
CA GLY A 271 11.57 1.45 -37.60
C GLY A 271 11.55 1.56 -39.11
N THR A 272 11.64 0.44 -39.82
CA THR A 272 11.52 0.35 -41.28
C THR A 272 10.12 0.00 -41.75
N GLY A 273 9.21 -0.37 -40.86
CA GLY A 273 7.89 -0.92 -41.16
C GLY A 273 7.90 -2.41 -41.47
N ALA A 274 9.09 -3.02 -41.63
CA ALA A 274 9.27 -4.48 -41.70
C ALA A 274 9.80 -5.02 -40.37
N VAL A 275 9.15 -6.05 -39.82
CA VAL A 275 9.43 -6.56 -38.49
C VAL A 275 9.76 -8.05 -38.55
N MET A 276 10.91 -8.46 -38.03
CA MET A 276 11.22 -9.87 -37.86
C MET A 276 10.39 -10.48 -36.72
N ILE A 277 9.83 -11.64 -36.94
CA ILE A 277 9.05 -12.38 -35.94
C ILE A 277 9.90 -13.52 -35.40
N CYS A 278 10.22 -13.44 -34.11
CA CYS A 278 11.11 -14.36 -33.42
C CYS A 278 10.35 -15.17 -32.37
N SER A 279 10.70 -16.44 -32.19
CA SER A 279 10.14 -17.19 -31.05
C SER A 279 10.48 -16.48 -29.74
N TYR A 280 9.47 -16.13 -28.98
CA TYR A 280 9.63 -15.60 -27.64
C TYR A 280 10.35 -14.24 -27.54
N GLY A 281 10.28 -13.40 -28.59
CA GLY A 281 10.84 -12.05 -28.60
C GLY A 281 10.08 -11.12 -27.66
N ASP A 282 8.76 -11.08 -27.84
CA ASP A 282 7.80 -10.40 -26.96
C ASP A 282 6.43 -11.11 -27.02
N TYR A 283 5.43 -10.57 -26.33
CA TYR A 283 4.07 -11.16 -26.36
C TYR A 283 3.40 -11.06 -27.73
N THR A 284 3.71 -10.06 -28.53
CA THR A 284 3.18 -9.94 -29.91
C THR A 284 3.72 -11.08 -30.76
N ASP A 285 5.01 -11.35 -30.63
CA ASP A 285 5.66 -12.51 -31.28
C ASP A 285 4.98 -13.83 -30.88
N VAL A 286 4.73 -14.05 -29.60
CA VAL A 286 4.06 -15.27 -29.11
C VAL A 286 2.66 -15.44 -29.70
N LEU A 287 1.89 -14.36 -29.83
CA LEU A 287 0.57 -14.40 -30.47
C LEU A 287 0.65 -14.71 -31.95
N LEU A 288 1.57 -14.04 -32.66
CA LEU A 288 1.79 -14.23 -34.10
C LEU A 288 2.30 -15.64 -34.43
N PHE A 289 3.15 -16.21 -33.59
CA PHE A 289 3.59 -17.61 -33.76
C PHE A 289 2.44 -18.59 -33.75
N ARG A 290 1.44 -18.38 -32.88
CA ARG A 290 0.23 -19.22 -32.82
C ARG A 290 -0.68 -18.99 -34.01
N GLU A 291 -0.92 -17.71 -34.34
CA GLU A 291 -1.79 -17.30 -35.44
C GLU A 291 -1.27 -17.81 -36.80
N LEU A 292 0.04 -17.68 -37.03
CA LEU A 292 0.69 -18.05 -38.29
C LEU A 292 1.19 -19.50 -38.30
N GLY A 293 1.04 -20.28 -37.22
CA GLY A 293 1.46 -21.65 -37.12
C GLY A 293 2.97 -21.87 -37.30
N LEU A 294 3.80 -20.93 -36.85
CA LEU A 294 5.25 -20.94 -37.00
C LEU A 294 5.91 -21.96 -36.05
N LYS A 295 7.03 -22.53 -36.50
CA LYS A 295 7.81 -23.47 -35.68
C LYS A 295 8.66 -22.73 -34.67
N GLU A 296 8.52 -23.08 -33.40
CA GLU A 296 9.24 -22.45 -32.30
C GLU A 296 10.73 -22.84 -32.28
N ILE A 297 11.60 -21.85 -32.00
CA ILE A 297 13.03 -22.02 -31.74
C ILE A 297 13.37 -21.28 -30.45
N VAL A 298 13.85 -22.00 -29.46
CA VAL A 298 14.30 -21.42 -28.20
C VAL A 298 15.73 -20.91 -28.35
N ALA A 299 15.95 -19.58 -28.42
CA ALA A 299 17.28 -18.99 -28.57
C ALA A 299 17.96 -18.69 -27.23
N ILE A 300 17.21 -18.51 -26.16
CA ILE A 300 17.69 -18.15 -24.83
C ILE A 300 17.22 -19.20 -23.81
N ASN A 301 18.13 -19.63 -22.95
CA ASN A 301 17.82 -20.62 -21.91
C ASN A 301 17.51 -19.97 -20.55
N GLN A 302 17.22 -20.81 -19.53
CA GLN A 302 16.86 -20.37 -18.19
C GLN A 302 17.99 -19.67 -17.41
N GLU A 303 19.24 -19.83 -17.84
CA GLU A 303 20.42 -19.16 -17.26
C GLU A 303 20.71 -17.78 -17.92
N GLY A 304 19.87 -17.32 -18.84
CA GLY A 304 20.09 -16.08 -19.58
C GLY A 304 21.24 -16.17 -20.58
N LYS A 305 21.45 -17.37 -21.16
CA LYS A 305 22.47 -17.64 -22.14
C LYS A 305 21.86 -18.12 -23.46
N MET A 306 22.57 -17.88 -24.54
CA MET A 306 22.18 -18.38 -25.85
C MET A 306 22.26 -19.92 -25.91
N THR A 307 21.25 -20.53 -26.54
CA THR A 307 21.20 -21.99 -26.78
C THR A 307 22.01 -22.40 -27.99
N GLU A 308 22.08 -23.70 -28.25
CA GLU A 308 22.71 -24.27 -29.47
C GLU A 308 22.09 -23.74 -30.79
N ALA A 309 20.85 -23.24 -30.75
CA ALA A 309 20.21 -22.61 -31.91
C ALA A 309 20.93 -21.32 -32.36
N ALA A 310 21.70 -20.70 -31.48
CA ALA A 310 22.50 -19.51 -31.80
C ALA A 310 23.85 -19.83 -32.48
N GLY A 311 24.17 -21.11 -32.71
CA GLY A 311 25.41 -21.54 -33.40
C GLY A 311 26.66 -21.11 -32.65
N LYS A 312 27.54 -20.34 -33.28
CA LYS A 312 28.81 -19.91 -32.66
C LYS A 312 28.65 -19.00 -31.42
N TYR A 313 27.47 -18.47 -31.15
CA TYR A 313 27.18 -17.67 -29.97
C TYR A 313 26.59 -18.48 -28.83
N ALA A 314 26.41 -19.80 -29.00
CA ALA A 314 25.90 -20.68 -27.96
C ALA A 314 26.72 -20.58 -26.67
N GLY A 315 26.06 -20.54 -25.53
CA GLY A 315 26.67 -20.40 -24.20
C GLY A 315 27.04 -18.96 -23.79
N MET A 316 27.07 -17.99 -24.72
CA MET A 316 27.30 -16.60 -24.40
C MET A 316 26.09 -16.02 -23.63
N ARG A 317 26.34 -15.01 -22.76
CA ARG A 317 25.27 -14.21 -22.15
C ARG A 317 24.58 -13.36 -23.21
N ILE A 318 23.34 -12.99 -22.97
CA ILE A 318 22.48 -12.25 -23.92
C ILE A 318 23.19 -10.99 -24.44
N GLU A 319 23.73 -10.17 -23.52
CA GLU A 319 24.39 -8.92 -23.86
C GLU A 319 25.69 -9.15 -24.65
N GLU A 320 26.48 -10.15 -24.27
CA GLU A 320 27.72 -10.53 -24.97
C GLU A 320 27.42 -11.01 -26.40
N ALA A 321 26.39 -11.84 -26.55
CA ALA A 321 25.96 -12.34 -27.85
C ALA A 321 25.44 -11.21 -28.74
N ARG A 322 24.66 -10.27 -28.19
CA ARG A 322 24.17 -9.09 -28.91
C ARG A 322 25.30 -8.27 -29.50
N GLU A 323 26.31 -7.93 -28.70
CA GLU A 323 27.45 -7.14 -29.18
C GLU A 323 28.31 -7.91 -30.18
N ALA A 324 28.46 -9.24 -30.00
CA ALA A 324 29.19 -10.09 -30.95
C ALA A 324 28.47 -10.18 -32.30
N ILE A 325 27.14 -10.35 -32.29
CA ILE A 325 26.33 -10.42 -33.51
C ILE A 325 26.37 -9.10 -34.26
N ILE A 326 26.26 -7.95 -33.56
CA ILE A 326 26.36 -6.62 -34.19
C ILE A 326 27.70 -6.49 -34.94
N ARG A 327 28.84 -6.82 -34.29
CA ARG A 327 30.16 -6.78 -34.92
C ARG A 327 30.27 -7.65 -36.15
N ASP A 328 29.79 -8.90 -36.08
CA ASP A 328 29.85 -9.84 -37.22
C ASP A 328 28.97 -9.35 -38.38
N LEU A 329 27.81 -8.77 -38.09
CA LEU A 329 26.96 -8.13 -39.11
C LEU A 329 27.62 -6.92 -39.76
N GLU A 330 28.35 -6.10 -38.99
CA GLU A 330 29.14 -4.98 -39.50
C GLU A 330 30.29 -5.47 -40.41
N GLU A 331 31.04 -6.48 -39.97
CA GLU A 331 32.10 -7.11 -40.78
C GLU A 331 31.56 -7.69 -42.09
N MET A 332 30.34 -8.24 -42.09
CA MET A 332 29.65 -8.76 -43.28
C MET A 332 29.05 -7.64 -44.17
N GLY A 333 29.10 -6.37 -43.75
CA GLY A 333 28.50 -5.25 -44.47
C GLY A 333 26.97 -5.22 -44.49
N LEU A 334 26.36 -5.94 -43.52
CA LEU A 334 24.91 -6.11 -43.44
C LEU A 334 24.23 -5.08 -42.49
N VAL A 335 25.00 -4.28 -41.75
CA VAL A 335 24.47 -3.19 -40.90
C VAL A 335 24.37 -1.90 -41.75
N VAL A 336 23.19 -1.29 -41.86
CA VAL A 336 22.97 -0.04 -42.50
C VAL A 336 23.31 1.13 -41.60
N LYS A 337 22.84 1.08 -40.37
CA LYS A 337 23.12 2.06 -39.32
C LYS A 337 22.80 1.45 -37.92
N VAL A 338 23.35 2.09 -36.90
CA VAL A 338 23.02 1.83 -35.49
C VAL A 338 22.57 3.17 -34.86
N GLU A 339 21.44 3.18 -34.21
CA GLU A 339 20.92 4.36 -33.47
C GLU A 339 20.86 4.05 -31.99
N GLU A 340 21.34 4.97 -31.16
CA GLU A 340 21.11 4.90 -29.72
C GLU A 340 19.71 5.48 -29.40
N ILE A 341 18.89 4.69 -28.74
CA ILE A 341 17.53 5.06 -28.35
C ILE A 341 17.28 4.79 -26.87
N MET A 342 16.29 5.48 -26.31
CA MET A 342 15.73 5.07 -25.02
C MET A 342 14.60 4.09 -25.28
N HIS A 343 14.75 2.89 -24.75
CA HIS A 343 13.79 1.79 -24.92
C HIS A 343 13.09 1.45 -23.61
N ARG A 344 11.77 1.40 -23.66
CA ARG A 344 10.94 1.00 -22.53
C ARG A 344 11.01 -0.52 -22.34
N THR A 345 11.93 -0.96 -21.48
CA THR A 345 12.27 -2.38 -21.24
C THR A 345 11.46 -2.96 -20.10
N PRO A 346 10.77 -4.10 -20.27
CA PRO A 346 10.16 -4.84 -19.17
C PRO A 346 11.25 -5.46 -18.29
N VAL A 347 11.19 -5.22 -16.98
CA VAL A 347 12.15 -5.72 -16.00
C VAL A 347 11.45 -6.39 -14.84
N CYS A 348 12.13 -7.34 -14.21
CA CYS A 348 11.69 -7.92 -12.95
C CYS A 348 11.65 -6.87 -11.84
N GLU A 349 10.53 -6.72 -11.15
CA GLU A 349 10.38 -5.78 -10.04
C GLU A 349 11.48 -5.94 -8.98
N ARG A 350 11.97 -7.17 -8.75
CA ARG A 350 12.91 -7.51 -7.68
C ARG A 350 14.37 -7.33 -8.06
N SER A 351 14.81 -7.95 -9.15
CA SER A 351 16.21 -7.92 -9.59
C SER A 351 16.53 -6.76 -10.52
N LYS A 352 15.51 -6.14 -11.11
CA LYS A 352 15.65 -5.15 -12.19
C LYS A 352 16.27 -5.70 -13.47
N THR A 353 16.38 -7.02 -13.58
CA THR A 353 16.85 -7.70 -14.78
C THR A 353 15.79 -7.67 -15.88
N PRO A 354 16.15 -7.46 -17.14
CA PRO A 354 15.22 -7.60 -18.26
C PRO A 354 14.54 -8.97 -18.28
N ILE A 355 13.24 -8.98 -18.53
CA ILE A 355 12.44 -10.19 -18.60
C ILE A 355 12.65 -10.87 -19.95
N GLU A 356 12.84 -12.19 -19.93
CA GLU A 356 12.81 -13.05 -21.12
C GLU A 356 11.52 -13.85 -21.15
N ILE A 357 11.08 -14.22 -22.34
CA ILE A 357 9.94 -15.13 -22.50
C ILE A 357 10.50 -16.54 -22.77
N ILE A 358 10.23 -17.46 -21.85
CA ILE A 358 10.73 -18.83 -21.92
C ILE A 358 9.57 -19.83 -21.78
N PRO A 359 9.51 -20.88 -22.61
CA PRO A 359 8.51 -21.94 -22.43
C PRO A 359 8.80 -22.72 -21.16
N MET A 360 7.84 -22.67 -20.21
CA MET A 360 7.94 -23.30 -18.90
C MET A 360 6.68 -24.09 -18.60
N GLU A 361 6.84 -25.25 -17.97
CA GLU A 361 5.74 -25.99 -17.39
C GLU A 361 5.44 -25.40 -16.00
N ASP A 362 4.27 -24.76 -15.86
CA ASP A 362 3.83 -24.15 -14.62
C ASP A 362 2.37 -24.51 -14.33
N TYR A 363 1.96 -24.30 -13.05
CA TYR A 363 0.56 -24.31 -12.66
C TYR A 363 -0.06 -22.93 -12.86
N TYR A 364 -1.27 -22.94 -13.41
CA TYR A 364 -2.06 -21.73 -13.71
C TYR A 364 -3.36 -21.76 -12.95
N LEU A 365 -3.70 -20.63 -12.34
CA LEU A 365 -5.04 -20.35 -11.82
C LEU A 365 -5.82 -19.57 -12.88
N LYS A 366 -6.99 -20.07 -13.27
CA LYS A 366 -7.89 -19.40 -14.20
C LYS A 366 -8.30 -18.05 -13.66
N GLN A 367 -8.08 -16.99 -14.43
CA GLN A 367 -8.49 -15.63 -14.09
C GLN A 367 -9.22 -14.93 -15.23
N LEU A 368 -8.92 -15.23 -16.47
CA LEU A 368 -9.51 -14.56 -17.63
C LEU A 368 -11.04 -14.74 -17.68
N GLU A 369 -11.53 -15.94 -17.39
CA GLU A 369 -12.96 -16.23 -17.38
C GLU A 369 -13.73 -15.50 -16.26
N PHE A 370 -13.01 -14.97 -15.25
CA PHE A 370 -13.59 -14.21 -14.15
C PHE A 370 -13.53 -12.69 -14.34
N ALA A 371 -12.83 -12.19 -15.37
CA ALA A 371 -12.58 -10.76 -15.55
C ALA A 371 -13.88 -9.91 -15.53
N GLU A 372 -14.87 -10.27 -16.33
CA GLU A 372 -16.12 -9.51 -16.43
C GLU A 372 -16.93 -9.55 -15.14
N ILE A 373 -17.06 -10.72 -14.52
CA ILE A 373 -17.82 -10.83 -13.27
C ILE A 373 -17.14 -10.07 -12.12
N LEU A 374 -15.81 -10.04 -12.08
CA LEU A 374 -15.09 -9.29 -11.05
C LEU A 374 -15.24 -7.78 -11.24
N LYS A 375 -15.25 -7.28 -12.47
CA LYS A 375 -15.56 -5.88 -12.77
C LYS A 375 -16.96 -5.51 -12.29
N GLU A 376 -17.95 -6.30 -12.65
CA GLU A 376 -19.35 -6.11 -12.21
C GLU A 376 -19.44 -6.10 -10.68
N LYS A 377 -18.94 -7.13 -10.02
CA LYS A 377 -19.03 -7.29 -8.56
C LYS A 377 -18.20 -6.26 -7.80
N SER A 378 -17.16 -5.67 -8.40
CA SER A 378 -16.40 -4.59 -7.75
C SER A 378 -17.25 -3.37 -7.40
N ALA A 379 -18.40 -3.18 -8.06
CA ALA A 379 -19.37 -2.13 -7.76
C ALA A 379 -20.01 -2.25 -6.37
N PHE A 380 -20.00 -3.44 -5.77
CA PHE A 380 -20.51 -3.67 -4.41
C PHE A 380 -19.53 -3.28 -3.30
N MET A 381 -18.28 -2.97 -3.66
CA MET A 381 -17.28 -2.48 -2.74
C MET A 381 -17.18 -0.95 -2.85
N LYS A 382 -17.29 -0.25 -1.72
CA LYS A 382 -17.12 1.21 -1.69
C LYS A 382 -15.64 1.56 -1.64
N PHE A 383 -15.14 2.22 -2.68
CA PHE A 383 -13.75 2.70 -2.73
C PHE A 383 -13.61 4.06 -2.04
N HIS A 384 -12.51 4.26 -1.36
CA HIS A 384 -12.11 5.50 -0.71
C HIS A 384 -10.70 5.90 -1.18
N PRO A 385 -10.56 6.88 -2.10
CA PRO A 385 -11.63 7.58 -2.84
C PRO A 385 -12.20 6.73 -3.98
N GLU A 386 -13.44 7.01 -4.39
CA GLU A 386 -14.14 6.23 -5.43
C GLU A 386 -13.41 6.18 -6.77
N ARG A 387 -12.73 7.26 -7.15
CA ARG A 387 -11.95 7.32 -8.40
C ARG A 387 -10.87 6.23 -8.51
N HIS A 388 -10.35 5.72 -7.39
CA HIS A 388 -9.32 4.68 -7.39
C HIS A 388 -9.85 3.27 -7.75
N ARG A 389 -11.17 3.07 -7.84
CA ARG A 389 -11.74 1.86 -8.42
C ARG A 389 -11.30 1.65 -9.86
N LYS A 390 -11.08 2.75 -10.60
CA LYS A 390 -10.55 2.70 -11.97
C LYS A 390 -9.22 1.95 -12.07
N LEU A 391 -8.34 2.05 -11.07
CA LEU A 391 -7.06 1.32 -11.06
C LEU A 391 -7.25 -0.20 -11.12
N LEU A 392 -8.28 -0.71 -10.41
CA LEU A 392 -8.62 -2.14 -10.46
C LEU A 392 -9.23 -2.52 -11.82
N ILE A 393 -10.12 -1.70 -12.34
CA ILE A 393 -10.78 -1.98 -13.63
C ILE A 393 -9.75 -1.99 -14.76
N ASP A 394 -8.89 -0.96 -14.85
CA ASP A 394 -7.84 -0.86 -15.86
C ASP A 394 -6.87 -2.07 -15.80
N TRP A 395 -6.57 -2.56 -14.59
CA TRP A 395 -5.77 -3.76 -14.44
C TRP A 395 -6.48 -5.00 -14.97
N ILE A 396 -7.74 -5.22 -14.61
CA ILE A 396 -8.52 -6.38 -15.09
C ILE A 396 -8.62 -6.38 -16.61
N ASP A 397 -8.84 -5.22 -17.23
CA ASP A 397 -8.91 -5.07 -18.69
C ASP A 397 -7.56 -5.34 -19.39
N SER A 398 -6.45 -5.21 -18.68
CA SER A 398 -5.11 -5.46 -19.22
C SER A 398 -4.70 -6.94 -19.21
N LEU A 399 -5.45 -7.82 -18.53
CA LEU A 399 -5.09 -9.22 -18.38
C LEU A 399 -5.13 -9.97 -19.71
N LYS A 400 -4.11 -10.78 -19.99
CA LYS A 400 -3.97 -11.54 -21.25
C LYS A 400 -3.79 -13.05 -21.04
N ILE A 401 -3.34 -13.46 -19.86
CA ILE A 401 -3.04 -14.86 -19.54
C ILE A 401 -3.61 -15.21 -18.17
N ASP A 402 -3.80 -16.50 -17.90
CA ASP A 402 -4.10 -16.99 -16.57
C ASP A 402 -2.89 -16.84 -15.65
N TRP A 403 -3.12 -16.75 -14.35
CA TRP A 403 -2.08 -16.46 -13.36
C TRP A 403 -1.15 -17.67 -13.16
N PRO A 404 0.17 -17.57 -13.47
CA PRO A 404 1.15 -18.60 -13.16
C PRO A 404 1.47 -18.58 -11.66
N ILE A 405 1.07 -19.63 -10.94
CA ILE A 405 1.10 -19.69 -9.48
C ILE A 405 2.27 -20.52 -8.91
N SER A 406 3.12 -21.11 -9.73
CA SER A 406 4.28 -21.89 -9.28
C SER A 406 5.59 -21.12 -9.39
N ARG A 407 6.49 -21.31 -8.42
CA ARG A 407 7.82 -20.68 -8.37
C ARG A 407 8.89 -21.71 -8.06
N ARG A 408 10.05 -21.57 -8.73
CA ARG A 408 11.22 -22.46 -8.54
C ARG A 408 12.13 -21.89 -7.46
N ARG A 409 11.55 -21.76 -6.25
CA ARG A 409 12.22 -21.21 -5.06
C ARG A 409 11.95 -22.12 -3.87
N TYR A 410 12.56 -21.82 -2.69
CA TYR A 410 12.55 -22.69 -1.53
C TYR A 410 11.70 -22.13 -0.36
N TYR A 411 11.83 -20.82 -0.07
CA TYR A 411 11.17 -20.21 1.09
C TYR A 411 9.79 -19.65 0.72
N GLY A 412 8.82 -20.52 0.69
CA GLY A 412 7.42 -20.23 0.39
C GLY A 412 6.54 -21.42 0.76
N THR A 413 5.24 -21.28 0.64
CA THR A 413 4.32 -22.38 0.83
C THR A 413 4.44 -23.36 -0.33
N GLU A 414 4.72 -24.62 -0.04
CA GLU A 414 4.90 -25.68 -1.02
C GLU A 414 3.59 -26.04 -1.71
N ILE A 415 3.69 -26.41 -2.97
CA ILE A 415 2.56 -26.95 -3.75
C ILE A 415 2.32 -28.40 -3.31
N PRO A 416 1.13 -28.72 -2.75
CA PRO A 416 0.89 -30.01 -2.11
C PRO A 416 0.54 -31.11 -3.13
N ILE A 417 1.52 -31.47 -3.98
CA ILE A 417 1.34 -32.47 -5.02
C ILE A 417 2.43 -33.55 -4.94
N TRP A 418 2.07 -34.81 -5.20
CA TRP A 418 2.96 -35.90 -5.47
C TRP A 418 2.63 -36.50 -6.82
N TYR A 419 3.65 -36.82 -7.60
CA TYR A 419 3.52 -37.43 -8.91
C TYR A 419 3.82 -38.94 -8.85
N CYS A 420 2.97 -39.76 -9.47
CA CYS A 420 3.25 -41.18 -9.63
C CYS A 420 4.52 -41.37 -10.47
N LYS A 421 5.51 -42.10 -9.96
CA LYS A 421 6.78 -42.37 -10.69
C LYS A 421 6.60 -43.17 -11.99
N ARG A 422 5.47 -43.88 -12.15
CA ARG A 422 5.20 -44.70 -13.33
C ARG A 422 4.46 -43.95 -14.43
N CYS A 423 3.43 -43.24 -14.10
CA CYS A 423 2.52 -42.61 -15.09
C CYS A 423 2.47 -41.07 -15.03
N GLY A 424 3.23 -40.44 -14.11
CA GLY A 424 3.25 -38.99 -13.98
C GLY A 424 1.98 -38.35 -13.40
N GLU A 425 0.95 -39.14 -13.04
CA GLU A 425 -0.32 -38.61 -12.54
C GLU A 425 -0.12 -37.84 -11.26
N PRO A 426 -0.61 -36.55 -11.17
CA PRO A 426 -0.56 -35.77 -9.98
C PRO A 426 -1.61 -36.24 -8.95
N HIS A 427 -1.21 -36.31 -7.70
CA HIS A 427 -2.05 -36.66 -6.56
C HIS A 427 -2.00 -35.57 -5.48
N LEU A 428 -3.16 -35.11 -5.03
CA LEU A 428 -3.30 -34.14 -3.95
C LEU A 428 -3.69 -34.83 -2.64
N PRO A 429 -3.16 -34.36 -1.50
CA PRO A 429 -3.55 -34.86 -0.20
C PRO A 429 -4.91 -34.31 0.24
N PRO A 430 -5.53 -34.88 1.28
CA PRO A 430 -6.69 -34.24 1.91
C PRO A 430 -6.29 -32.89 2.54
N ALA A 431 -7.15 -31.89 2.46
CA ALA A 431 -6.94 -30.63 3.15
C ALA A 431 -7.01 -30.79 4.67
N GLY A 432 -6.32 -29.95 5.43
CA GLY A 432 -6.43 -29.92 6.90
C GLY A 432 -5.14 -29.78 7.67
N ARG A 433 -3.99 -30.03 7.04
CA ARG A 433 -2.67 -29.77 7.59
C ARG A 433 -1.74 -29.18 6.56
N TYR A 434 -0.58 -28.69 7.00
CA TYR A 434 0.52 -28.26 6.13
C TYR A 434 1.34 -29.46 5.67
N TYR A 435 1.62 -29.50 4.36
CA TYR A 435 2.37 -30.57 3.68
C TYR A 435 3.64 -30.01 3.02
N ARG A 436 4.72 -30.79 3.06
CA ARG A 436 6.01 -30.49 2.43
C ARG A 436 6.43 -31.62 1.49
N PRO A 437 5.89 -31.71 0.26
CA PRO A 437 6.06 -32.87 -0.61
C PRO A 437 7.51 -33.21 -0.95
N TRP A 438 8.41 -32.22 -0.96
CA TRP A 438 9.83 -32.43 -1.28
C TRP A 438 10.60 -33.21 -0.18
N ILE A 439 10.03 -33.37 1.02
CA ILE A 439 10.68 -34.06 2.16
C ILE A 439 9.75 -35.08 2.86
N GLU A 440 8.44 -35.00 2.65
CA GLU A 440 7.46 -35.87 3.28
C GLU A 440 7.00 -36.99 2.36
N ASP A 441 6.71 -38.17 2.91
CA ASP A 441 6.05 -39.23 2.17
C ASP A 441 4.59 -38.84 1.85
N PRO A 442 4.05 -39.34 0.71
CA PRO A 442 2.68 -39.08 0.32
C PRO A 442 1.69 -39.73 1.33
N PRO A 443 0.55 -39.05 1.63
CA PRO A 443 -0.48 -39.61 2.53
C PRO A 443 -1.40 -40.62 1.81
N PHE A 444 -0.93 -41.29 0.79
CA PHE A 444 -1.65 -42.31 0.02
C PHE A 444 -0.70 -43.41 -0.44
N GLU A 445 -1.20 -44.67 -0.49
CA GLU A 445 -0.38 -45.83 -0.75
C GLU A 445 -0.20 -46.16 -2.25
N ARG A 446 -1.20 -45.85 -3.07
CA ARG A 446 -1.21 -46.25 -4.50
C ARG A 446 -1.76 -45.18 -5.40
N CYS A 447 -1.20 -45.10 -6.60
CA CYS A 447 -1.70 -44.25 -7.69
C CYS A 447 -3.11 -44.67 -8.10
N LYS A 448 -4.04 -43.73 -8.08
CA LYS A 448 -5.45 -43.96 -8.48
C LYS A 448 -5.60 -44.38 -9.95
N LYS A 449 -4.63 -44.00 -10.82
CA LYS A 449 -4.68 -44.25 -12.25
C LYS A 449 -4.05 -45.60 -12.65
N CYS A 450 -2.87 -45.91 -12.11
CA CYS A 450 -2.12 -47.09 -12.55
C CYS A 450 -1.76 -48.10 -11.45
N GLY A 451 -2.18 -47.84 -10.19
CA GLY A 451 -1.95 -48.72 -9.06
C GLY A 451 -0.51 -48.78 -8.53
N HIS A 452 0.44 -48.00 -9.11
CA HIS A 452 1.83 -47.95 -8.66
C HIS A 452 1.95 -47.32 -7.26
N ASP A 453 2.93 -47.72 -6.48
CA ASP A 453 3.12 -47.38 -5.06
C ASP A 453 4.24 -46.35 -4.80
N ARG A 454 4.95 -45.90 -5.84
CA ARG A 454 6.04 -44.96 -5.69
C ARG A 454 5.68 -43.57 -6.24
N PHE A 455 6.01 -42.54 -5.47
CA PHE A 455 5.74 -41.16 -5.81
C PHE A 455 6.99 -40.29 -5.69
N ILE A 456 6.96 -39.15 -6.32
CA ILE A 456 7.92 -38.07 -6.14
C ILE A 456 7.15 -36.81 -5.78
N GLY A 457 7.58 -36.13 -4.73
CA GLY A 457 6.94 -34.89 -4.28
C GLY A 457 7.34 -33.69 -5.14
N GLU A 458 6.41 -32.75 -5.29
CA GLU A 458 6.66 -31.45 -5.92
C GLU A 458 7.71 -30.66 -5.13
N THR A 459 8.62 -29.99 -5.83
CA THR A 459 9.71 -29.20 -5.23
C THR A 459 9.48 -27.70 -5.30
N ARG A 460 8.56 -27.24 -6.16
CA ARG A 460 8.19 -25.83 -6.33
C ARG A 460 7.35 -25.34 -5.17
N THR A 461 7.41 -24.02 -4.95
CA THR A 461 6.54 -23.31 -4.01
C THR A 461 5.52 -22.50 -4.78
N PHE A 462 4.51 -21.99 -4.07
CA PHE A 462 3.59 -21.02 -4.65
C PHE A 462 4.26 -19.64 -4.86
N ASP A 463 3.70 -18.89 -5.80
CA ASP A 463 3.78 -17.44 -5.80
C ASP A 463 3.36 -16.90 -4.42
N THR A 464 4.12 -15.96 -3.85
CA THR A 464 3.80 -15.39 -2.54
C THR A 464 2.41 -14.75 -2.48
N TRP A 465 1.88 -14.28 -3.62
CA TRP A 465 0.51 -13.75 -3.69
C TRP A 465 -0.55 -14.81 -3.47
N MET A 466 -0.23 -16.10 -3.62
CA MET A 466 -1.10 -17.19 -3.20
C MET A 466 -1.30 -17.24 -1.67
N ASP A 467 -0.28 -16.87 -0.92
CA ASP A 467 -0.38 -16.73 0.53
C ASP A 467 -1.09 -15.43 0.89
N SER A 468 -0.61 -14.29 0.41
CA SER A 468 -1.13 -12.97 0.79
C SER A 468 -2.59 -12.76 0.41
N SER A 469 -3.05 -13.39 -0.68
CA SER A 469 -4.42 -13.26 -1.19
C SER A 469 -5.51 -13.94 -0.35
N ILE A 470 -5.14 -14.77 0.63
CA ILE A 470 -6.11 -15.41 1.54
C ILE A 470 -6.22 -14.72 2.91
N SER A 471 -5.57 -13.57 3.10
CA SER A 471 -5.59 -12.87 4.38
C SER A 471 -7.01 -12.65 4.94
N PRO A 472 -8.02 -12.21 4.17
CA PRO A 472 -9.38 -12.07 4.70
C PRO A 472 -10.02 -13.41 5.07
N LEU A 473 -9.68 -14.50 4.41
CA LEU A 473 -10.16 -15.84 4.75
C LEU A 473 -9.49 -16.34 6.05
N PHE A 474 -8.19 -16.02 6.22
CA PHE A 474 -7.48 -16.38 7.44
C PHE A 474 -8.03 -15.65 8.67
N ILE A 475 -8.16 -14.32 8.63
CA ILE A 475 -8.64 -13.52 9.77
C ILE A 475 -10.12 -13.76 10.10
N THR A 476 -10.92 -14.17 9.12
CA THR A 476 -12.34 -14.53 9.32
C THR A 476 -12.55 -16.00 9.67
N LYS A 477 -11.45 -16.78 9.77
CA LYS A 477 -11.45 -18.21 10.11
C LYS A 477 -12.21 -19.11 9.12
N TYR A 478 -12.13 -18.79 7.83
CA TYR A 478 -12.68 -19.64 6.76
C TYR A 478 -12.29 -21.10 6.96
N SER A 479 -13.22 -22.03 6.79
CA SER A 479 -13.09 -23.48 7.00
C SER A 479 -12.70 -23.92 8.42
N ARG A 480 -12.45 -23.02 9.37
CA ARG A 480 -12.01 -23.31 10.75
C ARG A 480 -13.05 -22.97 11.80
N ASP A 481 -13.88 -21.95 11.58
CA ASP A 481 -14.99 -21.54 12.45
C ASP A 481 -16.10 -20.91 11.57
N GLU A 482 -17.02 -21.76 11.13
CA GLU A 482 -18.12 -21.36 10.25
C GLU A 482 -19.04 -20.27 10.87
N ARG A 483 -19.25 -20.35 12.19
CA ARG A 483 -20.09 -19.37 12.90
C ARG A 483 -19.45 -17.99 12.90
N PHE A 484 -18.15 -17.93 13.16
CA PHE A 484 -17.39 -16.67 13.13
C PHE A 484 -17.28 -16.16 11.69
N PHE A 485 -16.98 -17.02 10.71
CA PHE A 485 -16.88 -16.69 9.30
C PHE A 485 -18.14 -16.00 8.79
N ARG A 486 -19.33 -16.59 9.00
CA ARG A 486 -20.60 -15.99 8.57
C ARG A 486 -20.86 -14.60 9.16
N ARG A 487 -20.36 -14.34 10.37
CA ARG A 487 -20.51 -13.04 11.03
C ARG A 487 -19.46 -12.02 10.58
N ALA A 488 -18.27 -12.46 10.21
CA ALA A 488 -17.10 -11.64 9.97
C ALA A 488 -16.83 -11.35 8.48
N TYR A 489 -17.29 -12.20 7.58
CA TYR A 489 -17.12 -12.09 6.13
C TYR A 489 -18.39 -11.57 5.44
N PRO A 490 -18.32 -10.60 4.51
CA PRO A 490 -17.14 -9.86 4.06
C PRO A 490 -16.51 -8.97 5.13
N VAL A 491 -15.18 -8.82 5.07
CA VAL A 491 -14.41 -7.95 5.95
C VAL A 491 -14.84 -6.49 5.79
N ALA A 492 -14.79 -5.70 6.86
CA ALA A 492 -15.27 -4.32 6.82
C ALA A 492 -14.46 -3.47 5.85
N ILE A 493 -13.12 -3.53 5.91
CA ILE A 493 -12.26 -2.67 5.09
C ILE A 493 -10.93 -3.32 4.73
N ARG A 494 -10.48 -3.08 3.49
CA ARG A 494 -9.14 -3.36 2.98
C ARG A 494 -8.40 -2.04 2.75
N PRO A 495 -7.55 -1.59 3.69
CA PRO A 495 -6.66 -0.46 3.44
C PRO A 495 -5.39 -0.91 2.73
N GLN A 496 -4.91 -0.12 1.76
CA GLN A 496 -3.68 -0.40 1.02
C GLN A 496 -3.16 0.80 0.24
N GLY A 497 -1.94 0.68 -0.33
CA GLY A 497 -1.37 1.62 -1.29
C GLY A 497 -1.85 1.38 -2.73
N LYS A 498 -1.62 2.35 -3.61
CA LYS A 498 -1.93 2.25 -5.06
C LYS A 498 -1.12 1.14 -5.75
N ASP A 499 0.11 0.94 -5.32
CA ASP A 499 1.10 0.04 -5.90
C ASP A 499 0.71 -1.44 -5.84
N ILE A 500 -0.10 -1.84 -4.85
CA ILE A 500 -0.52 -3.23 -4.68
C ILE A 500 -1.98 -3.50 -5.09
N VAL A 501 -2.60 -2.60 -5.88
CA VAL A 501 -3.96 -2.82 -6.42
C VAL A 501 -3.98 -3.97 -7.42
N ARG A 502 -3.00 -4.03 -8.32
CA ARG A 502 -2.88 -5.07 -9.36
C ARG A 502 -2.40 -6.43 -8.83
N THR A 503 -1.83 -6.46 -7.62
CA THR A 503 -1.36 -7.67 -6.94
C THR A 503 -2.29 -8.04 -5.79
N TRP A 504 -2.06 -7.52 -4.61
CA TRP A 504 -2.75 -7.95 -3.38
C TRP A 504 -4.27 -7.78 -3.44
N LEU A 505 -4.77 -6.61 -3.92
CA LEU A 505 -6.23 -6.41 -4.02
C LEU A 505 -6.83 -7.35 -5.06
N TYR A 506 -6.28 -7.36 -6.27
CA TYR A 506 -6.82 -8.13 -7.36
C TYR A 506 -6.82 -9.64 -7.07
N TYR A 507 -5.68 -10.21 -6.68
CA TYR A 507 -5.60 -11.64 -6.39
C TYR A 507 -6.45 -12.06 -5.19
N THR A 508 -6.62 -11.19 -4.20
CA THR A 508 -7.55 -11.45 -3.09
C THR A 508 -8.99 -11.50 -3.57
N ILE A 509 -9.42 -10.55 -4.39
CA ILE A 509 -10.78 -10.51 -4.93
C ILE A 509 -11.04 -11.77 -5.77
N LEU A 510 -10.13 -12.12 -6.67
CA LEU A 510 -10.21 -13.30 -7.53
C LEU A 510 -10.40 -14.58 -6.69
N ARG A 511 -9.45 -14.86 -5.80
CA ARG A 511 -9.47 -16.11 -5.02
C ARG A 511 -10.64 -16.20 -4.05
N CYS A 512 -10.93 -15.11 -3.34
CA CYS A 512 -12.05 -15.09 -2.43
C CYS A 512 -13.38 -15.26 -3.17
N TYR A 513 -13.55 -14.64 -4.33
CA TYR A 513 -14.73 -14.85 -5.16
C TYR A 513 -14.84 -16.30 -5.67
N GLN A 514 -13.76 -16.87 -6.17
CA GLN A 514 -13.71 -18.26 -6.62
C GLN A 514 -14.05 -19.25 -5.50
N LEU A 515 -13.64 -18.99 -4.26
CA LEU A 515 -13.87 -19.87 -3.11
C LEU A 515 -15.26 -19.70 -2.48
N THR A 516 -15.74 -18.46 -2.37
CA THR A 516 -16.94 -18.12 -1.57
C THR A 516 -18.15 -17.65 -2.40
N GLY A 517 -17.92 -17.27 -3.67
CA GLY A 517 -18.94 -16.61 -4.51
C GLY A 517 -19.28 -15.18 -4.09
N LYS A 518 -18.50 -14.58 -3.17
CA LYS A 518 -18.75 -13.24 -2.62
C LYS A 518 -17.50 -12.39 -2.66
N MET A 519 -17.68 -11.08 -2.84
CA MET A 519 -16.59 -10.11 -2.70
C MET A 519 -16.08 -10.07 -1.24
N PRO A 520 -14.75 -9.96 -1.02
CA PRO A 520 -14.19 -10.09 0.33
C PRO A 520 -14.34 -8.85 1.21
N PHE A 521 -14.64 -7.67 0.65
CA PHE A 521 -14.62 -6.40 1.36
C PHE A 521 -15.92 -5.60 1.16
N LYS A 522 -16.32 -4.84 2.20
CA LYS A 522 -17.34 -3.79 2.10
C LYS A 522 -16.72 -2.47 1.62
N HIS A 523 -15.52 -2.16 2.10
CA HIS A 523 -14.78 -0.95 1.78
C HIS A 523 -13.36 -1.29 1.32
N VAL A 524 -12.86 -0.54 0.35
CA VAL A 524 -11.45 -0.54 -0.09
C VAL A 524 -10.90 0.87 0.09
N TRP A 525 -9.89 1.02 0.95
CA TRP A 525 -9.28 2.31 1.23
C TRP A 525 -7.90 2.36 0.59
N ILE A 526 -7.65 3.34 -0.29
CA ILE A 526 -6.41 3.44 -1.06
C ILE A 526 -5.73 4.77 -0.76
N SER A 527 -4.57 4.70 -0.10
CA SER A 527 -3.74 5.86 0.22
C SER A 527 -3.00 6.40 -1.01
N GLY A 528 -2.58 7.66 -0.91
CA GLY A 528 -1.59 8.21 -1.82
C GLY A 528 -0.18 7.66 -1.57
N THR A 529 0.74 7.96 -2.49
CA THR A 529 2.15 7.58 -2.39
C THR A 529 2.93 8.63 -1.61
N GLY A 530 3.78 8.19 -0.68
CA GLY A 530 4.75 9.06 -0.03
C GLY A 530 5.93 9.35 -0.96
N LEU A 531 6.15 10.61 -1.28
CA LEU A 531 7.20 11.13 -2.15
C LEU A 531 8.26 11.84 -1.31
N ASP A 532 9.49 11.90 -1.79
CA ASP A 532 10.54 12.72 -1.18
C ASP A 532 10.28 14.24 -1.34
N GLU A 533 11.16 15.07 -0.84
CA GLU A 533 11.01 16.54 -0.92
C GLU A 533 10.96 17.06 -2.38
N LYS A 534 11.62 16.35 -3.30
CA LYS A 534 11.63 16.69 -4.73
C LYS A 534 10.37 16.24 -5.46
N GLY A 535 9.55 15.41 -4.81
CA GLY A 535 8.36 14.82 -5.41
C GLY A 535 8.62 13.51 -6.15
N GLU A 536 9.75 12.84 -5.86
CA GLU A 536 10.07 11.55 -6.43
C GLU A 536 9.68 10.39 -5.51
N LYS A 537 9.27 9.27 -6.12
CA LYS A 537 8.99 8.03 -5.37
C LYS A 537 10.28 7.56 -4.67
N MET A 538 10.18 7.27 -3.38
CA MET A 538 11.29 6.72 -2.60
C MET A 538 11.63 5.30 -3.05
N SER A 539 12.91 5.06 -3.32
CA SER A 539 13.42 3.73 -3.64
C SER A 539 14.84 3.55 -3.14
N LYS A 540 15.23 2.31 -2.87
CA LYS A 540 16.58 1.96 -2.43
C LYS A 540 17.63 2.31 -3.48
N SER A 541 17.29 2.12 -4.76
CA SER A 541 18.19 2.42 -5.88
C SER A 541 18.51 3.90 -6.02
N LYS A 542 17.57 4.79 -5.63
CA LYS A 542 17.76 6.25 -5.62
C LYS A 542 18.44 6.76 -4.35
N GLY A 543 18.57 5.94 -3.30
CA GLY A 543 19.15 6.34 -2.01
C GLY A 543 18.35 7.40 -1.25
N ASN A 544 17.07 7.63 -1.60
CA ASN A 544 16.21 8.66 -1.02
C ASN A 544 15.21 8.09 0.01
N VAL A 545 15.44 6.87 0.50
CA VAL A 545 14.58 6.24 1.52
C VAL A 545 14.88 6.84 2.90
N ILE A 546 13.83 7.31 3.58
CA ILE A 546 13.91 7.88 4.94
C ILE A 546 13.43 6.83 5.93
N ASP A 547 14.27 6.53 6.95
CA ASP A 547 13.89 5.68 8.08
C ASP A 547 13.00 6.46 9.06
N PRO A 548 11.81 5.96 9.43
CA PRO A 548 10.93 6.63 10.38
C PRO A 548 11.39 6.53 11.84
N ALA A 549 12.21 5.54 12.21
CA ALA A 549 12.57 5.31 13.60
C ALA A 549 13.27 6.50 14.28
N PRO A 550 14.31 7.13 13.69
CA PRO A 550 14.94 8.33 14.28
C PRO A 550 13.97 9.52 14.39
N ILE A 551 13.04 9.65 13.44
CA ILE A 551 12.05 10.73 13.43
C ILE A 551 11.04 10.56 14.55
N ILE A 552 10.54 9.33 14.76
CA ILE A 552 9.60 9.02 15.84
C ILE A 552 10.28 9.14 17.20
N GLU A 553 11.54 8.75 17.32
CA GLU A 553 12.33 8.94 18.53
C GLU A 553 12.49 10.43 18.89
N LYS A 554 12.83 11.26 17.90
CA LYS A 554 13.07 12.70 18.07
C LYS A 554 11.80 13.50 18.35
N TYR A 555 10.75 13.25 17.59
CA TYR A 555 9.52 14.08 17.63
C TYR A 555 8.36 13.45 18.39
N GLY A 556 8.38 12.15 18.62
CA GLY A 556 7.27 11.38 19.17
C GLY A 556 6.24 10.96 18.11
N ALA A 557 5.47 9.94 18.47
CA ALA A 557 4.47 9.35 17.57
C ALA A 557 3.31 10.32 17.27
N ASP A 558 2.80 11.07 18.25
CA ASP A 558 1.65 11.97 18.02
C ASP A 558 1.96 13.11 17.04
N ARG A 559 3.18 13.67 17.04
CA ARG A 559 3.57 14.70 16.07
C ARG A 559 3.67 14.11 14.66
N PHE A 560 4.24 12.92 14.54
CA PHE A 560 4.30 12.18 13.27
C PHE A 560 2.90 11.85 12.76
N ARG A 561 2.03 11.30 13.59
CA ARG A 561 0.65 10.94 13.25
C ARG A 561 -0.19 12.14 12.84
N PHE A 562 -0.04 13.26 13.54
CA PHE A 562 -0.75 14.50 13.18
C PHE A 562 -0.33 15.02 11.80
N TRP A 563 1.00 14.96 11.50
CA TRP A 563 1.49 15.24 10.16
C TRP A 563 0.88 14.28 9.12
N CYS A 564 0.87 12.97 9.37
CA CYS A 564 0.26 11.98 8.45
C CYS A 564 -1.20 12.29 8.10
N ALA A 565 -1.97 12.79 9.07
CA ALA A 565 -3.37 13.16 8.85
C ALA A 565 -3.52 14.48 8.10
N GLN A 566 -2.63 15.45 8.33
CA GLN A 566 -2.76 16.83 7.84
C GLN A 566 -2.11 17.07 6.49
N GLU A 567 -1.16 16.23 6.06
CA GLU A 567 -0.30 16.52 4.89
C GLU A 567 -1.07 16.49 3.57
N SER A 568 -1.96 15.53 3.37
CA SER A 568 -2.74 15.45 2.14
C SER A 568 -4.12 14.83 2.34
N SER A 569 -5.02 15.16 1.42
CA SER A 569 -6.34 14.52 1.35
C SER A 569 -6.21 13.05 0.92
N LEU A 570 -7.25 12.26 1.23
CA LEU A 570 -7.29 10.82 0.94
C LEU A 570 -7.04 10.54 -0.56
N GLY A 571 -6.08 9.64 -0.80
CA GLY A 571 -5.71 9.17 -2.13
C GLY A 571 -4.80 10.10 -2.93
N GLU A 572 -4.49 11.30 -2.40
CA GLU A 572 -3.48 12.17 -2.97
C GLU A 572 -2.08 11.80 -2.49
N ASP A 573 -1.10 11.96 -3.37
CA ASP A 573 0.29 11.77 -3.03
C ASP A 573 0.77 12.88 -2.09
N PHE A 574 1.70 12.59 -1.22
CA PHE A 574 2.16 13.52 -0.19
C PHE A 574 3.68 13.57 -0.12
N ARG A 575 4.20 14.77 0.16
CA ARG A 575 5.64 15.00 0.29
C ARG A 575 6.10 14.82 1.73
N ILE A 576 7.24 14.20 1.89
CA ILE A 576 7.82 13.86 3.18
C ILE A 576 9.07 14.71 3.38
N SER A 577 9.08 15.47 4.49
CA SER A 577 10.30 16.10 5.00
C SER A 577 10.24 16.23 6.52
N GLU A 578 11.39 16.21 7.15
CA GLU A 578 11.52 16.39 8.60
C GLU A 578 10.98 17.77 9.05
N GLU A 579 11.20 18.81 8.26
CA GLU A 579 10.68 20.15 8.54
C GLU A 579 9.14 20.18 8.57
N ARG A 580 8.47 19.51 7.63
CA ARG A 580 7.00 19.43 7.60
C ARG A 580 6.45 18.72 8.83
N ILE A 581 7.11 17.64 9.26
CA ILE A 581 6.75 16.90 10.48
C ILE A 581 6.93 17.79 11.72
N ALA A 582 8.06 18.49 11.83
CA ALA A 582 8.32 19.43 12.92
C ALA A 582 7.29 20.57 12.96
N ASN A 583 6.92 21.14 11.82
CA ASN A 583 5.93 22.20 11.69
C ASN A 583 4.53 21.73 12.10
N ALA A 584 4.09 20.55 11.67
CA ALA A 584 2.85 19.94 12.11
C ALA A 584 2.83 19.73 13.63
N GLY A 585 3.97 19.34 14.21
CA GLY A 585 4.15 19.14 15.65
C GLY A 585 3.96 20.39 16.52
N LYS A 586 4.05 21.60 15.94
CA LYS A 586 3.76 22.86 16.67
C LYS A 586 2.31 22.89 17.20
N PHE A 587 1.39 22.23 16.49
CA PHE A 587 0.01 22.11 16.96
C PHE A 587 -0.08 21.32 18.28
N ILE A 588 0.66 20.24 18.43
CA ILE A 588 0.68 19.42 19.66
C ILE A 588 1.11 20.27 20.87
N THR A 589 2.15 21.09 20.68
CA THR A 589 2.62 22.03 21.72
C THR A 589 1.57 23.08 22.06
N LYS A 590 0.94 23.70 21.06
CA LYS A 590 -0.15 24.68 21.28
C LYS A 590 -1.34 24.02 22.00
N PHE A 591 -1.69 22.81 21.60
CA PHE A 591 -2.82 22.08 22.18
C PHE A 591 -2.58 21.72 23.66
N LEU A 592 -1.37 21.29 24.01
CA LEU A 592 -0.99 21.07 25.41
C LEU A 592 -1.12 22.36 26.23
N ASN A 593 -0.69 23.51 25.70
CA ASN A 593 -0.82 24.79 26.37
C ASN A 593 -2.28 25.22 26.54
N ILE A 594 -3.15 24.93 25.56
CA ILE A 594 -4.61 25.15 25.71
C ILE A 594 -5.14 24.29 26.87
N ALA A 595 -4.79 23.00 26.90
CA ALA A 595 -5.24 22.11 27.98
C ALA A 595 -4.75 22.57 29.36
N ARG A 596 -3.49 23.02 29.47
CA ARG A 596 -2.91 23.58 30.70
C ARG A 596 -3.67 24.82 31.16
N TYR A 597 -4.01 25.73 30.22
CA TYR A 597 -4.81 26.89 30.56
C TYR A 597 -6.20 26.53 31.10
N VAL A 598 -6.89 25.61 30.42
CA VAL A 598 -8.23 25.15 30.85
C VAL A 598 -8.18 24.42 32.19
N SER A 599 -7.10 23.68 32.47
CA SER A 599 -6.93 22.97 33.75
C SER A 599 -6.83 23.88 35.00
N LEU A 600 -6.58 25.18 34.80
CA LEU A 600 -6.54 26.16 35.91
C LEU A 600 -7.92 26.44 36.53
N PHE A 601 -8.97 26.05 35.82
CA PHE A 601 -10.33 26.43 36.22
C PHE A 601 -11.17 25.23 36.65
N PRO A 602 -12.16 25.43 37.55
CA PRO A 602 -13.11 24.39 37.94
C PRO A 602 -13.96 23.92 36.78
N ARG A 603 -14.42 22.67 36.86
CA ARG A 603 -15.31 22.06 35.85
C ARG A 603 -16.78 22.04 36.34
N PRO A 604 -17.59 23.04 36.03
CA PRO A 604 -19.00 23.05 36.40
C PRO A 604 -19.81 22.07 35.50
N ARG A 605 -20.86 21.46 36.07
CA ARG A 605 -21.73 20.55 35.30
C ARG A 605 -22.75 21.31 34.41
N ARG A 606 -23.12 22.54 34.77
CA ARG A 606 -24.11 23.38 34.07
C ARG A 606 -23.74 24.85 34.21
N ALA A 607 -24.12 25.64 33.22
CA ALA A 607 -23.95 27.08 33.23
C ALA A 607 -25.02 27.77 32.38
N VAL A 608 -25.29 29.06 32.68
CA VAL A 608 -26.10 29.94 31.83
C VAL A 608 -25.14 30.61 30.84
N LEU A 609 -25.23 30.24 29.58
CA LEU A 609 -24.29 30.64 28.53
C LEU A 609 -24.49 32.08 28.09
N THR A 610 -23.40 32.84 28.00
CA THR A 610 -23.36 34.16 27.37
C THR A 610 -23.38 34.04 25.82
N PRO A 611 -23.60 35.12 25.07
CA PRO A 611 -23.49 35.09 23.61
C PRO A 611 -22.14 34.62 23.11
N THR A 612 -21.04 35.01 23.78
CA THR A 612 -19.67 34.56 23.43
C THR A 612 -19.51 33.05 23.62
N ASP A 613 -20.08 32.47 24.67
CA ASP A 613 -20.08 31.01 24.88
C ASP A 613 -20.90 30.28 23.80
N ARG A 614 -22.05 30.82 23.44
CA ARG A 614 -22.90 30.26 22.38
C ARG A 614 -22.22 30.32 21.03
N TRP A 615 -21.46 31.37 20.75
CA TRP A 615 -20.68 31.49 19.53
C TRP A 615 -19.62 30.39 19.40
N ILE A 616 -18.77 30.23 20.41
CA ILE A 616 -17.69 29.22 20.32
C ILE A 616 -18.25 27.80 20.33
N LEU A 617 -19.34 27.52 21.05
CA LEU A 617 -19.99 26.21 21.01
C LEU A 617 -20.68 25.95 19.67
N ALA A 618 -21.14 26.99 18.97
CA ALA A 618 -21.63 26.88 17.60
C ALA A 618 -20.51 26.49 16.61
N GLU A 619 -19.33 27.14 16.73
CA GLU A 619 -18.14 26.77 15.94
C GLU A 619 -17.65 25.36 16.27
N LEU A 620 -17.70 24.93 17.52
CA LEU A 620 -17.41 23.58 17.94
C LEU A 620 -18.35 22.58 17.29
N ALA A 621 -19.66 22.90 17.21
CA ALA A 621 -20.64 22.04 16.55
C ALA A 621 -20.39 21.92 15.04
N GLU A 622 -20.01 23.00 14.38
CA GLU A 622 -19.64 22.98 12.96
C GLU A 622 -18.36 22.18 12.72
N THR A 623 -17.37 22.35 13.59
CA THR A 623 -16.12 21.55 13.56
C THR A 623 -16.40 20.07 13.75
N ALA A 624 -17.25 19.70 14.73
CA ALA A 624 -17.63 18.31 14.97
C ALA A 624 -18.35 17.70 13.75
N ARG A 625 -19.24 18.47 13.09
CA ARG A 625 -19.91 18.02 11.86
C ARG A 625 -18.89 17.68 10.77
N LYS A 626 -17.93 18.57 10.50
CA LYS A 626 -16.86 18.31 9.52
C LYS A 626 -16.02 17.09 9.91
N CYS A 627 -15.70 16.92 11.19
CA CYS A 627 -14.97 15.76 11.68
C CYS A 627 -15.74 14.46 11.42
N TYR A 628 -17.05 14.43 11.68
CA TYR A 628 -17.86 13.23 11.44
C TYR A 628 -17.94 12.86 9.96
N GLU A 629 -18.01 13.84 9.06
CA GLU A 629 -17.96 13.61 7.62
C GLU A 629 -16.62 13.00 7.22
N GLY A 630 -15.50 13.60 7.66
CA GLY A 630 -14.17 13.08 7.37
C GLY A 630 -13.95 11.65 7.91
N TYR A 631 -14.36 11.41 9.16
CA TYR A 631 -14.21 10.08 9.78
C TYR A 631 -15.09 9.01 9.14
N ARG A 632 -16.30 9.36 8.73
CA ARG A 632 -17.20 8.43 8.02
C ARG A 632 -16.62 7.97 6.69
N ASP A 633 -15.91 8.86 6.00
CA ASP A 633 -15.31 8.57 4.70
C ASP A 633 -13.80 8.19 4.82
N PHE A 634 -13.30 8.02 6.05
CA PHE A 634 -11.89 7.70 6.37
C PHE A 634 -10.89 8.68 5.75
N ASN A 635 -11.28 9.94 5.59
CA ASN A 635 -10.44 11.04 5.14
C ASN A 635 -9.99 11.88 6.35
N PHE A 636 -8.83 11.54 6.91
CA PHE A 636 -8.31 12.13 8.15
C PHE A 636 -7.80 13.56 7.99
N PHE A 637 -7.57 14.01 6.76
CA PHE A 637 -7.21 15.40 6.45
C PHE A 637 -8.30 16.37 6.90
N ILE A 638 -9.56 16.01 6.68
CA ILE A 638 -10.70 16.86 7.04
C ILE A 638 -10.75 17.11 8.56
N PRO A 639 -10.80 16.09 9.45
CA PRO A 639 -10.83 16.33 10.88
C PRO A 639 -9.53 16.97 11.40
N ALA A 640 -8.35 16.57 10.92
CA ALA A 640 -7.09 17.17 11.36
C ALA A 640 -7.06 18.68 11.09
N THR A 641 -7.45 19.09 9.88
CA THR A 641 -7.51 20.51 9.47
C THR A 641 -8.59 21.28 10.22
N ALA A 642 -9.80 20.71 10.34
CA ALA A 642 -10.91 21.34 11.03
C ALA A 642 -10.60 21.57 12.53
N ILE A 643 -10.08 20.55 13.21
CA ILE A 643 -9.71 20.63 14.63
C ILE A 643 -8.57 21.63 14.83
N ARG A 644 -7.53 21.60 14.00
CA ARG A 644 -6.42 22.56 14.08
C ARG A 644 -6.92 23.99 13.93
N ASN A 645 -7.73 24.26 12.91
CA ASN A 645 -8.29 25.57 12.67
C ASN A 645 -9.15 26.04 13.85
N PHE A 646 -10.05 25.21 14.35
CA PHE A 646 -10.89 25.53 15.50
C PHE A 646 -10.04 25.76 16.75
N ALA A 647 -9.19 24.82 17.13
CA ALA A 647 -8.47 24.86 18.41
C ALA A 647 -7.43 25.99 18.45
N TRP A 648 -6.73 26.26 17.36
CA TRP A 648 -5.69 27.27 17.29
C TRP A 648 -6.27 28.65 16.95
N ASN A 649 -6.87 28.78 15.74
CA ASN A 649 -7.22 30.10 15.20
C ASN A 649 -8.50 30.69 15.77
N ILE A 650 -9.44 29.85 16.25
CA ILE A 650 -10.74 30.34 16.74
C ILE A 650 -10.80 30.26 18.28
N PHE A 651 -10.57 29.07 18.83
CA PHE A 651 -10.69 28.84 20.27
C PHE A 651 -9.56 29.54 21.07
N ALA A 652 -8.29 29.26 20.71
CA ALA A 652 -7.17 29.83 21.48
C ALA A 652 -6.97 31.31 21.20
N ASP A 653 -6.94 31.74 19.95
CA ASP A 653 -6.57 33.10 19.59
C ASP A 653 -7.70 34.11 19.83
N HIS A 654 -8.97 33.68 19.80
CA HIS A 654 -10.11 34.57 20.03
C HIS A 654 -10.89 34.24 21.28
N TYR A 655 -11.51 33.04 21.39
CA TYR A 655 -12.42 32.79 22.52
C TYR A 655 -11.72 32.81 23.88
N ILE A 656 -10.56 32.16 24.00
CA ILE A 656 -9.79 32.15 25.27
C ILE A 656 -9.45 33.60 25.66
N GLU A 657 -8.99 34.42 24.74
CA GLU A 657 -8.65 35.82 25.03
C GLU A 657 -9.90 36.66 25.37
N MET A 658 -11.02 36.51 24.67
CA MET A 658 -12.29 37.17 24.98
C MET A 658 -12.83 36.79 26.35
N SER A 659 -12.77 35.52 26.71
CA SER A 659 -13.31 34.98 27.96
C SER A 659 -12.35 35.11 29.16
N LYS A 660 -11.11 35.52 28.96
CA LYS A 660 -10.04 35.50 29.96
C LYS A 660 -10.36 36.25 31.22
N GLN A 661 -10.78 37.53 31.12
CA GLN A 661 -11.13 38.35 32.30
C GLN A 661 -12.33 37.77 33.03
N ARG A 662 -13.29 37.23 32.30
CA ARG A 662 -14.48 36.56 32.80
C ARG A 662 -14.12 35.25 33.53
N ALA A 663 -13.22 34.46 32.99
CA ALA A 663 -12.75 33.20 33.61
C ALA A 663 -12.05 33.47 34.95
N TYR A 664 -11.27 34.57 35.07
CA TYR A 664 -10.68 35.02 36.33
C TYR A 664 -11.62 35.80 37.24
N GLY A 665 -12.86 36.05 36.82
CA GLY A 665 -13.89 36.77 37.64
C GLY A 665 -13.64 38.26 37.78
N ARG A 666 -12.90 38.87 36.86
CA ARG A 666 -12.55 40.31 36.91
C ARG A 666 -13.60 41.12 36.17
N GLY A 667 -14.46 41.81 36.92
CA GLY A 667 -15.54 42.65 36.37
C GLY A 667 -16.75 41.90 35.84
N PHE A 668 -16.90 40.62 36.18
CA PHE A 668 -18.01 39.75 35.77
C PHE A 668 -18.67 39.05 36.94
N SER A 669 -19.95 38.73 36.80
CA SER A 669 -20.71 37.99 37.81
C SER A 669 -20.23 36.52 37.94
N LYS A 670 -20.55 35.91 39.07
CA LYS A 670 -20.25 34.47 39.31
C LYS A 670 -20.92 33.53 38.26
N SER A 671 -22.09 33.93 37.75
CA SER A 671 -22.78 33.18 36.69
C SER A 671 -22.00 33.22 35.37
N GLU A 672 -21.52 34.41 34.98
CA GLU A 672 -20.72 34.61 33.77
C GLU A 672 -19.34 33.92 33.88
N GLN A 673 -18.73 33.99 35.05
CA GLN A 673 -17.49 33.29 35.35
C GLN A 673 -17.68 31.74 35.18
N ARG A 674 -18.75 31.21 35.76
CA ARG A 674 -19.11 29.81 35.65
C ARG A 674 -19.39 29.38 34.20
N ALA A 675 -19.99 30.25 33.39
CA ALA A 675 -20.22 30.03 31.97
C ALA A 675 -18.91 29.90 31.19
N ALA A 676 -17.92 30.76 31.45
CA ALA A 676 -16.60 30.64 30.85
C ALA A 676 -15.92 29.32 31.21
N TRP A 677 -15.92 28.93 32.49
CA TRP A 677 -15.34 27.65 32.91
C TRP A 677 -15.98 26.43 32.24
N TYR A 678 -17.34 26.42 32.19
CA TYR A 678 -18.10 25.36 31.52
C TYR A 678 -17.70 25.23 30.05
N THR A 679 -17.68 26.37 29.36
CA THR A 679 -17.41 26.41 27.91
C THR A 679 -15.96 26.01 27.56
N LEU A 680 -14.99 26.47 28.38
CA LEU A 680 -13.59 26.04 28.25
C LEU A 680 -13.44 24.53 28.36
N HIS A 681 -14.04 23.93 29.39
CA HIS A 681 -13.96 22.46 29.58
C HIS A 681 -14.77 21.67 28.54
N GLU A 682 -15.95 22.15 28.15
CA GLU A 682 -16.76 21.49 27.13
C GLU A 682 -16.06 21.49 25.77
N SER A 683 -15.44 22.62 25.41
CA SER A 683 -14.65 22.74 24.19
C SER A 683 -13.43 21.79 24.20
N LEU A 684 -12.63 21.85 25.27
CA LEU A 684 -11.45 20.97 25.39
C LEU A 684 -11.83 19.48 25.37
N ARG A 685 -12.85 19.10 26.14
CA ARG A 685 -13.34 17.71 26.20
C ARG A 685 -13.79 17.21 24.84
N THR A 686 -14.51 18.03 24.09
CA THR A 686 -14.98 17.67 22.75
C THR A 686 -13.83 17.57 21.76
N ILE A 687 -12.87 18.52 21.78
CA ILE A 687 -11.68 18.46 20.92
C ILE A 687 -10.87 17.18 21.21
N LEU A 688 -10.66 16.82 22.47
CA LEU A 688 -9.95 15.59 22.85
C LEU A 688 -10.58 14.36 22.22
N LEU A 689 -11.91 14.22 22.31
CA LEU A 689 -12.64 13.09 21.74
C LEU A 689 -12.58 13.07 20.20
N LEU A 690 -12.66 14.24 19.55
CA LEU A 690 -12.55 14.35 18.11
C LEU A 690 -11.12 14.08 17.61
N LEU A 691 -10.11 14.43 18.38
CA LEU A 691 -8.70 14.29 18.00
C LEU A 691 -8.11 12.92 18.35
N ALA A 692 -8.74 12.16 19.25
CA ALA A 692 -8.23 10.89 19.78
C ALA A 692 -7.84 9.83 18.70
N PRO A 693 -8.54 9.69 17.56
CA PRO A 693 -8.09 8.77 16.51
C PRO A 693 -6.74 9.15 15.89
N ILE A 694 -6.43 10.44 15.83
CA ILE A 694 -5.24 10.99 15.15
C ILE A 694 -4.04 11.03 16.09
N THR A 695 -4.19 11.63 17.27
CA THR A 695 -3.12 11.80 18.27
C THR A 695 -3.49 11.11 19.58
N PRO A 696 -3.35 9.77 19.63
CA PRO A 696 -3.87 8.96 20.73
C PRO A 696 -3.18 9.20 22.06
N PHE A 697 -1.90 9.56 22.08
CA PHE A 697 -1.13 9.68 23.31
C PHE A 697 -1.47 10.95 24.09
N ILE A 698 -1.34 12.11 23.47
CA ILE A 698 -1.61 13.39 24.15
C ILE A 698 -3.08 13.49 24.57
N THR A 699 -3.98 12.96 23.75
CA THR A 699 -5.42 12.99 24.06
C THR A 699 -5.76 12.10 25.26
N ASP A 700 -5.19 10.87 25.34
CA ASP A 700 -5.40 9.99 26.48
C ASP A 700 -4.71 10.53 27.75
N TYR A 701 -3.50 11.10 27.61
CA TYR A 701 -2.80 11.75 28.72
C TYR A 701 -3.63 12.88 29.35
N ILE A 702 -4.09 13.85 28.56
CA ILE A 702 -4.89 14.98 29.03
C ILE A 702 -6.24 14.49 29.58
N TRP A 703 -6.87 13.54 28.90
CA TRP A 703 -8.14 12.94 29.32
C TRP A 703 -8.04 12.29 30.70
N ARG A 704 -7.02 11.47 30.92
CA ARG A 704 -6.81 10.78 32.21
C ARG A 704 -6.49 11.75 33.35
N LYS A 705 -5.82 12.85 33.04
CA LYS A 705 -5.51 13.90 34.03
C LYS A 705 -6.76 14.70 34.45
N LEU A 706 -7.60 15.10 33.50
CA LEU A 706 -8.64 16.07 33.73
C LEU A 706 -10.07 15.52 33.84
N TYR A 707 -10.37 14.41 33.18
CA TYR A 707 -11.76 13.99 32.97
C TYR A 707 -12.11 12.59 33.48
N SER A 708 -11.25 11.60 33.33
CA SER A 708 -11.52 10.21 33.69
C SER A 708 -10.23 9.43 33.95
N LYS A 709 -10.27 8.46 34.85
CA LYS A 709 -9.15 7.52 35.02
C LYS A 709 -9.11 6.44 33.96
N LYS A 710 -10.21 6.22 33.22
CA LYS A 710 -10.28 5.28 32.11
C LYS A 710 -9.75 5.96 30.84
N SER A 711 -9.22 5.15 29.91
CA SER A 711 -8.72 5.66 28.63
C SER A 711 -9.82 6.32 27.80
N ILE A 712 -9.44 7.41 27.09
CA ILE A 712 -10.29 8.05 26.08
C ILE A 712 -10.64 7.11 24.93
N HIS A 713 -9.79 6.10 24.67
CA HIS A 713 -10.01 5.13 23.59
C HIS A 713 -11.17 4.15 23.85
N LEU A 714 -11.72 4.15 25.05
CA LEU A 714 -12.95 3.43 25.41
C LEU A 714 -14.20 4.28 25.23
N GLU A 715 -14.04 5.57 24.95
CA GLU A 715 -15.15 6.50 24.74
C GLU A 715 -15.68 6.45 23.31
N ARG A 716 -16.84 7.05 23.11
CA ARG A 716 -17.44 7.26 21.79
C ARG A 716 -17.27 8.71 21.34
N PHE A 717 -17.40 8.93 20.04
CA PHE A 717 -17.49 10.30 19.53
C PHE A 717 -18.58 11.11 20.27
N PRO A 718 -18.31 12.38 20.58
CA PRO A 718 -19.24 13.21 21.32
C PRO A 718 -20.47 13.54 20.48
N LYS A 719 -21.65 13.52 21.09
CA LYS A 719 -22.88 13.99 20.44
C LYS A 719 -22.99 15.51 20.65
N VAL A 720 -22.42 16.29 19.74
CA VAL A 720 -22.47 17.75 19.81
C VAL A 720 -23.80 18.25 19.28
N ARG A 721 -24.61 18.92 20.15
CA ARG A 721 -25.99 19.34 19.82
C ARG A 721 -26.18 20.85 19.91
N TRP A 722 -25.10 21.63 19.91
CA TRP A 722 -25.16 23.07 19.94
C TRP A 722 -25.68 23.64 18.62
N SER A 723 -26.52 24.70 18.73
CA SER A 723 -27.05 25.41 17.56
C SER A 723 -25.91 26.15 16.85
N ARG A 724 -25.85 26.01 15.54
CA ARG A 724 -24.85 26.67 14.70
C ARG A 724 -25.23 28.10 14.30
N ALA A 725 -26.34 28.62 14.78
CA ALA A 725 -26.84 29.94 14.40
C ALA A 725 -25.88 31.11 14.69
N TYR A 726 -24.97 30.93 15.67
CA TYR A 726 -23.97 31.95 16.03
C TYR A 726 -22.71 31.92 15.15
N THR A 727 -22.49 30.93 14.28
CA THR A 727 -21.34 30.93 13.38
C THR A 727 -21.31 32.09 12.39
N LYS A 728 -22.48 32.71 12.14
CA LYS A 728 -22.58 33.93 11.32
C LYS A 728 -21.76 35.10 11.82
N TYR A 729 -21.40 35.12 13.10
CA TYR A 729 -20.60 36.19 13.70
C TYR A 729 -19.09 35.96 13.61
N THR A 730 -18.64 34.81 13.23
CA THR A 730 -17.23 34.37 13.30
C THR A 730 -16.30 35.32 12.53
N ASN A 731 -16.59 35.57 11.27
CA ASN A 731 -15.77 36.45 10.45
C ASN A 731 -15.71 37.86 11.03
N THR A 732 -16.85 38.42 11.41
CA THR A 732 -16.93 39.78 12.00
C THR A 732 -16.15 39.88 13.33
N ILE A 733 -16.20 38.84 14.18
CA ILE A 733 -15.42 38.81 15.43
C ILE A 733 -13.92 38.74 15.12
N ILE A 734 -13.51 37.88 14.22
CA ILE A 734 -12.09 37.69 13.83
C ILE A 734 -11.53 38.99 13.20
N GLU A 735 -12.28 39.57 12.27
CA GLU A 735 -11.91 40.84 11.60
C GLU A 735 -11.78 41.99 12.61
N PHE A 736 -12.76 42.13 13.51
CA PHE A 736 -12.73 43.15 14.54
C PHE A 736 -11.53 42.99 15.47
N ASN A 737 -11.29 41.77 15.99
CA ASN A 737 -10.15 41.51 16.87
C ASN A 737 -8.82 41.78 16.14
N SER A 738 -8.70 41.35 14.90
CA SER A 738 -7.51 41.57 14.07
C SER A 738 -7.27 43.05 13.78
N MET A 739 -8.33 43.78 13.51
CA MET A 739 -8.29 45.26 13.32
C MET A 739 -7.75 45.94 14.59
N VAL A 740 -8.32 45.64 15.77
CA VAL A 740 -7.89 46.25 17.03
C VAL A 740 -6.43 45.91 17.33
N TRP A 741 -5.99 44.68 17.14
CA TRP A 741 -4.58 44.31 17.34
C TRP A 741 -3.65 45.06 16.40
N ARG A 742 -4.03 45.22 15.13
CA ARG A 742 -3.28 46.02 14.16
C ARG A 742 -3.17 47.46 14.56
N MET A 743 -4.30 48.08 14.93
CA MET A 743 -4.33 49.49 15.41
C MET A 743 -3.42 49.71 16.62
N LYS A 744 -3.43 48.78 17.60
CA LYS A 744 -2.53 48.85 18.74
C LYS A 744 -1.07 48.78 18.33
N LYS A 745 -0.72 47.83 17.45
CA LYS A 745 0.65 47.69 16.92
C LYS A 745 1.12 48.95 16.19
N GLU A 746 0.28 49.51 15.33
CA GLU A 746 0.57 50.73 14.57
C GLU A 746 0.78 51.93 15.46
N ARG A 747 0.09 51.99 16.61
CA ARG A 747 0.22 53.03 17.62
C ARG A 747 1.31 52.76 18.66
N GLY A 748 2.07 51.69 18.54
CA GLY A 748 3.10 51.29 19.51
C GLY A 748 2.53 50.87 20.87
N LEU A 749 1.25 50.53 20.95
CA LEU A 749 0.57 50.16 22.20
C LEU A 749 0.77 48.64 22.46
N SER A 750 0.87 48.27 23.74
CA SER A 750 0.78 46.88 24.16
C SER A 750 -0.65 46.36 24.02
N LEU A 751 -0.84 45.04 23.98
CA LEU A 751 -2.16 44.43 23.92
C LEU A 751 -3.04 44.80 25.16
N ARG A 752 -2.43 45.23 26.27
CA ARG A 752 -3.10 45.57 27.51
C ARG A 752 -3.45 47.04 27.62
N ASP A 753 -2.88 47.90 26.77
CA ASP A 753 -3.13 49.32 26.82
C ASP A 753 -4.57 49.67 26.39
N PRO A 754 -5.15 50.72 26.93
CA PRO A 754 -6.48 51.17 26.52
C PRO A 754 -6.49 51.66 25.06
N ILE A 755 -7.61 51.49 24.39
CA ILE A 755 -7.81 51.96 23.02
C ILE A 755 -9.24 52.47 22.84
N GLU A 756 -9.38 53.57 22.12
CA GLU A 756 -10.68 54.05 21.66
C GLU A 756 -10.98 53.43 20.27
N VAL A 757 -12.06 52.64 20.21
CA VAL A 757 -12.57 52.04 19.00
C VAL A 757 -14.06 51.78 19.12
N GLU A 758 -14.79 52.00 18.05
CA GLU A 758 -16.23 51.72 18.00
C GLU A 758 -16.47 50.23 17.72
N ILE A 759 -17.34 49.59 18.49
CA ILE A 759 -17.73 48.20 18.29
C ILE A 759 -18.89 48.15 17.29
N PRO A 760 -18.77 47.41 16.17
CA PRO A 760 -19.83 47.29 15.17
C PRO A 760 -21.17 46.89 15.79
N ARG A 761 -22.27 47.44 15.26
CA ARG A 761 -23.63 47.18 15.78
C ARG A 761 -23.97 45.69 15.85
N GLU A 762 -23.46 44.91 14.91
CA GLU A 762 -23.64 43.45 14.84
C GLU A 762 -22.96 42.73 16.01
N LEU A 763 -21.88 43.26 16.57
CA LEU A 763 -21.13 42.69 17.68
C LEU A 763 -21.62 43.16 19.07
N LYS A 764 -22.71 43.93 19.15
CA LYS A 764 -23.33 44.35 20.45
C LYS A 764 -23.53 43.20 21.44
N PRO A 765 -23.97 41.97 21.02
CA PRO A 765 -24.10 40.84 21.96
C PRO A 765 -22.80 40.46 22.66
N PHE A 766 -21.66 40.73 22.05
CA PHE A 766 -20.32 40.37 22.50
C PHE A 766 -19.59 41.55 23.21
N LYS A 767 -20.22 42.72 23.29
CA LYS A 767 -19.60 43.97 23.71
C LYS A 767 -18.81 43.83 25.00
N ARG A 768 -19.35 43.17 26.04
CA ARG A 768 -18.69 43.06 27.35
C ARG A 768 -17.36 42.32 27.28
N ASP A 769 -17.33 41.17 26.58
CA ASP A 769 -16.12 40.39 26.43
C ASP A 769 -15.09 41.09 25.51
N LEU A 770 -15.54 41.78 24.44
CA LEU A 770 -14.67 42.56 23.56
C LEU A 770 -14.06 43.78 24.26
N VAL A 771 -14.84 44.50 25.05
CA VAL A 771 -14.35 45.63 25.89
C VAL A 771 -13.29 45.12 26.87
N ALA A 772 -13.57 44.02 27.57
CA ALA A 772 -12.65 43.44 28.55
C ALA A 772 -11.38 42.89 27.91
N MET A 773 -11.47 42.29 26.72
CA MET A 773 -10.33 41.71 25.98
C MET A 773 -9.37 42.79 25.50
N HIS A 774 -9.92 43.84 24.89
CA HIS A 774 -9.13 44.88 24.23
C HIS A 774 -8.87 46.11 25.10
N ASN A 775 -9.43 46.17 26.33
CA ASN A 775 -9.41 47.36 27.16
C ASN A 775 -9.95 48.59 26.40
N ILE A 776 -11.14 48.41 25.78
CA ILE A 776 -11.78 49.48 25.01
C ILE A 776 -12.36 50.55 25.95
N VAL A 777 -11.98 51.79 25.72
CA VAL A 777 -12.58 52.94 26.40
C VAL A 777 -13.95 53.20 25.78
N VAL A 778 -15.01 52.94 26.55
CA VAL A 778 -16.39 53.17 26.10
C VAL A 778 -16.76 54.63 26.46
N ARG A 779 -17.04 55.44 25.45
CA ARG A 779 -17.64 56.77 25.62
C ARG A 779 -19.12 56.72 25.98
#